data_a0044b92602ae598c915ebda58bff864
#
_entry.id   a0044b92602ae598c915ebda58bff864
#
_cell.length_a   1.000
_cell.length_b   1.000
_cell.length_c   1.000
_cell.angle_alpha   90.00
_cell.angle_beta   90.00
_cell.angle_gamma   90.00
#
_symmetry.space_group_name_H-M   'P 1'
#
loop_
_entity.id
_entity.type
_entity.pdbx_description
1 polymer ?
#
loop_
_entity_poly.entity_id
_entity_poly.type
_entity_poly.pdbx_seq_one_letter_code
_entity_poly.pdbx_strand_id
1 'polypeptide(L)'
;MKFFSAHRYLCAILAFLITGWQEAASASSPAVAFHYSAKPPLDDLRAFDWVIVQPDAEVDPLTFATGNTRLFAYVSVGEQDRHRETELKLPAPCLAGTNPVWHSRIIDQSLPICRQYYLDHIFSPLWESGYRGFFLDTLDSYQWISHNETDRRRHQEGLVKLIEALKARFPEVHLIINRGFAILDRVAVHIDALAAESLYHAWNESRHRYEPVAGEERAWLLKRLQKARELGLEVIVIDYLPPGEREQARSLAKRIHKKGFIPWVSNGELNMLGVGLREVMPRKVMVLYQGNLLNDYFSLPINSFSVPLNYLGYSVRPHNVEQLLPGEPLTGSYAGIVTWFGGRLGGDGERVWRWLVAQRKQGVPVVFLGDFGFPTDDYHLQPFGLARSSSEKIEGIVKVAKADPDFFGFEMRPVVDKLEFFPLRSQSGSVLLRLSDNQGNFQDAAAITPWGGYVLDPNVFHEITLPEAGTHAHWILNPFRFFAEALKRPVAPWPDITTRSGRRVVTVHIDGDGMANRTLVPEYAGQFSSEVVEKEILRRYHWPTAVAFIAGELVDDGVYPGLAPQLRQIARRIARLPWIEAATHTYSHPFDWRALENRWLRRSKGRPVRKQKKGAAHYNLPIPGYQFDPVRETAGSASLLNRLVFPPGKEVRVVAWSGDTDPGIVSLKAAYDAGLLNINGGGSTVTKAEPSLMLVGSNGLWKGGYFQVFAPMANENDFTNLWRGPFYGLRRVIDTFKLTGTPRRLKPINIYYHFYSGEREASLKALREVYRWVSRQRVHPLRTSAYIRSALDFEHLVIARERDHWVVRQYGEALTLRSPMALGGVDLRASRGIAGYRPAANCERYIHLVPGAEARLTFRQQTSPAPYVISSNGTVERYVWRAGEVRASLRGAVPLEVRWKRAKGCSPVIRPKPIRQQEISGETQYRFTGTRAEFTFRCR
;
A
#
# COMPACT_ATOMS: atom_id res chain seq x y z
N MET A 1 -43.65 21.96 -43.47
CA MET A 1 -42.32 22.21 -44.01
C MET A 1 -41.77 23.54 -43.50
N LYS A 2 -40.51 23.51 -42.99
CA LYS A 2 -39.74 24.67 -42.45
C LYS A 2 -40.20 25.13 -41.07
N PHE A 3 -39.59 24.46 -40.02
CA PHE A 3 -39.18 25.07 -38.76
C PHE A 3 -38.47 23.98 -37.93
N PHE A 4 -37.23 23.63 -38.32
CA PHE A 4 -36.31 22.85 -37.53
C PHE A 4 -34.87 23.07 -38.07
N SER A 5 -34.28 24.21 -37.76
CA SER A 5 -32.86 24.44 -38.04
C SER A 5 -32.31 25.72 -37.39
N ALA A 6 -32.44 25.91 -36.09
CA ALA A 6 -31.79 27.04 -35.41
C ALA A 6 -31.28 26.75 -34.00
N HIS A 7 -31.49 25.53 -33.47
CA HIS A 7 -31.10 25.22 -32.12
C HIS A 7 -29.81 24.36 -31.97
N ARG A 8 -29.19 23.98 -33.10
CA ARG A 8 -27.93 23.20 -33.07
C ARG A 8 -26.61 23.98 -33.12
N TYR A 9 -26.67 25.28 -33.41
CA TYR A 9 -25.48 26.14 -33.51
C TYR A 9 -25.22 26.99 -32.26
N LEU A 10 -26.20 27.17 -31.38
CA LEU A 10 -26.00 27.91 -30.12
C LEU A 10 -25.33 27.06 -29.00
N CYS A 11 -25.46 25.74 -29.04
CA CYS A 11 -24.81 24.86 -28.06
C CYS A 11 -23.33 24.59 -28.38
N ALA A 12 -22.89 24.75 -29.65
CA ALA A 12 -21.50 24.55 -30.03
C ALA A 12 -20.61 25.78 -29.72
N ILE A 13 -21.19 26.99 -29.68
CA ILE A 13 -20.41 28.20 -29.36
C ILE A 13 -20.29 28.43 -27.84
N LEU A 14 -21.22 27.95 -27.01
CA LEU A 14 -21.05 27.97 -25.54
C LEU A 14 -20.09 26.89 -25.01
N ALA A 15 -19.83 25.82 -25.73
CA ALA A 15 -18.87 24.82 -25.36
C ALA A 15 -17.41 25.25 -25.63
N PHE A 16 -17.19 26.19 -26.55
CA PHE A 16 -15.83 26.70 -26.87
C PHE A 16 -15.37 27.89 -26.00
N LEU A 17 -16.26 28.49 -25.19
CA LEU A 17 -15.93 29.61 -24.31
C LEU A 17 -15.65 29.18 -22.86
N ILE A 18 -15.74 27.89 -22.53
CA ILE A 18 -15.44 27.36 -21.17
C ILE A 18 -14.04 26.71 -21.10
N THR A 19 -13.34 26.49 -22.20
CA THR A 19 -12.01 25.87 -22.25
C THR A 19 -10.84 26.84 -22.32
N GLY A 20 -11.05 28.11 -22.16
CA GLY A 20 -10.03 29.13 -22.37
C GLY A 20 -9.62 29.89 -21.12
N TRP A 21 -9.36 29.23 -19.97
CA TRP A 21 -8.61 29.88 -18.87
C TRP A 21 -7.97 28.81 -18.00
N GLN A 22 -7.09 27.99 -18.59
CA GLN A 22 -6.00 27.41 -17.82
C GLN A 22 -4.96 28.53 -17.66
N GLU A 23 -4.88 29.11 -16.46
CA GLU A 23 -3.68 29.85 -16.09
C GLU A 23 -2.48 28.94 -16.35
N ALA A 24 -1.56 29.42 -17.16
CA ALA A 24 -0.21 28.89 -17.23
C ALA A 24 0.41 29.01 -15.83
N ALA A 25 0.13 28.03 -14.96
CA ALA A 25 1.02 27.74 -13.86
C ALA A 25 2.36 27.47 -14.53
N SER A 26 3.38 28.24 -14.22
CA SER A 26 4.78 27.96 -14.55
C SER A 26 4.96 26.46 -14.37
N ALA A 27 5.04 25.71 -15.48
CA ALA A 27 5.12 24.27 -15.45
C ALA A 27 6.40 23.93 -14.67
N SER A 28 6.26 23.37 -13.48
CA SER A 28 7.41 22.87 -12.75
C SER A 28 7.97 21.70 -13.53
N SER A 29 9.31 21.65 -13.68
CA SER A 29 9.98 20.51 -14.32
C SER A 29 9.48 19.19 -13.78
N PRO A 30 9.29 18.16 -14.62
CA PRO A 30 8.76 16.86 -14.21
C PRO A 30 9.71 16.16 -13.24
N ALA A 31 9.17 15.42 -12.28
CA ALA A 31 9.95 14.51 -11.48
C ALA A 31 10.17 13.21 -12.25
N VAL A 32 11.44 12.86 -12.46
CA VAL A 32 11.84 11.72 -13.31
C VAL A 32 12.41 10.60 -12.48
N ALA A 33 12.17 9.36 -12.89
CA ALA A 33 12.78 8.16 -12.34
C ALA A 33 13.26 7.22 -13.45
N PHE A 34 14.44 6.63 -13.26
CA PHE A 34 14.98 5.52 -14.07
C PHE A 34 15.01 4.26 -13.22
N HIS A 35 14.53 3.15 -13.76
CA HIS A 35 14.60 1.86 -13.07
C HIS A 35 14.70 0.70 -14.06
N TYR A 36 15.83 0.02 -14.07
CA TYR A 36 16.17 -0.97 -15.10
C TYR A 36 16.10 -2.42 -14.63
N SER A 37 15.46 -2.69 -13.50
CA SER A 37 15.22 -4.06 -13.07
C SER A 37 14.08 -4.74 -13.84
N ALA A 38 14.14 -6.07 -13.90
CA ALA A 38 13.07 -6.87 -14.47
C ALA A 38 11.74 -6.75 -13.70
N LYS A 39 11.80 -6.51 -12.37
CA LYS A 39 10.64 -6.35 -11.47
C LYS A 39 10.68 -4.99 -10.77
N PRO A 40 10.40 -3.90 -11.47
CA PRO A 40 10.48 -2.58 -10.88
C PRO A 40 9.42 -2.36 -9.77
N PRO A 41 9.70 -1.51 -8.77
CA PRO A 41 8.78 -1.23 -7.67
C PRO A 41 7.64 -0.30 -8.14
N LEU A 42 6.67 -0.85 -8.87
CA LEU A 42 5.64 -0.11 -9.61
C LEU A 42 4.87 0.90 -8.74
N ASP A 43 4.52 0.54 -7.50
CA ASP A 43 3.82 1.47 -6.61
C ASP A 43 4.68 2.72 -6.35
N ASP A 44 5.96 2.52 -6.00
CA ASP A 44 6.87 3.62 -5.69
C ASP A 44 7.15 4.50 -6.93
N LEU A 45 7.27 3.90 -8.10
CA LEU A 45 7.49 4.60 -9.37
C LEU A 45 6.32 5.51 -9.77
N ARG A 46 5.10 5.20 -9.35
CA ARG A 46 3.94 6.10 -9.55
C ARG A 46 4.05 7.44 -8.82
N ALA A 47 5.04 7.62 -7.94
CA ALA A 47 5.36 8.92 -7.37
C ALA A 47 5.87 9.94 -8.41
N PHE A 48 6.40 9.48 -9.54
CA PHE A 48 7.08 10.31 -10.53
C PHE A 48 6.18 10.69 -11.70
N ASP A 49 6.53 11.78 -12.38
CA ASP A 49 5.78 12.24 -13.55
C ASP A 49 6.23 11.52 -14.81
N TRP A 50 7.54 11.23 -14.93
CA TRP A 50 8.15 10.46 -16.00
C TRP A 50 8.92 9.28 -15.41
N VAL A 51 8.68 8.10 -15.95
CA VAL A 51 9.32 6.86 -15.51
C VAL A 51 9.91 6.14 -16.69
N ILE A 52 11.20 5.85 -16.65
CA ILE A 52 11.92 5.14 -17.71
C ILE A 52 12.24 3.73 -17.21
N VAL A 53 11.82 2.72 -17.96
CA VAL A 53 12.04 1.30 -17.63
C VAL A 53 12.58 0.55 -18.83
N GLN A 54 13.15 -0.64 -18.59
CA GLN A 54 13.49 -1.58 -19.66
C GLN A 54 12.19 -2.10 -20.32
N PRO A 55 12.16 -2.30 -21.64
CA PRO A 55 10.95 -2.74 -22.35
C PRO A 55 10.49 -4.15 -21.97
N ASP A 56 11.39 -4.99 -21.45
CA ASP A 56 11.16 -6.35 -20.98
C ASP A 56 10.84 -6.43 -19.46
N ALA A 57 10.78 -5.30 -18.78
CA ALA A 57 10.36 -5.27 -17.38
C ALA A 57 8.90 -5.76 -17.20
N GLU A 58 8.61 -6.39 -16.07
CA GLU A 58 7.26 -6.83 -15.70
C GLU A 58 6.33 -5.63 -15.41
N VAL A 59 6.03 -4.86 -16.47
CA VAL A 59 5.16 -3.67 -16.43
C VAL A 59 4.11 -3.79 -17.53
N ASP A 60 2.84 -3.62 -17.18
CA ASP A 60 1.80 -3.38 -18.17
C ASP A 60 1.62 -1.85 -18.33
N PRO A 61 2.02 -1.28 -19.48
CA PRO A 61 1.97 0.16 -19.70
C PRO A 61 0.55 0.74 -19.62
N LEU A 62 -0.47 -0.01 -20.04
CA LEU A 62 -1.87 0.43 -20.03
C LEU A 62 -2.42 0.61 -18.62
N THR A 63 -2.03 -0.28 -17.69
CA THR A 63 -2.46 -0.21 -16.31
C THR A 63 -1.55 0.65 -15.44
N PHE A 64 -0.27 0.80 -15.81
CA PHE A 64 0.69 1.61 -15.06
C PHE A 64 0.49 3.11 -15.28
N ALA A 65 0.32 3.56 -16.52
CA ALA A 65 0.21 4.96 -16.92
C ALA A 65 -1.16 5.56 -16.53
N THR A 66 -1.52 5.48 -15.25
CA THR A 66 -2.74 6.07 -14.71
C THR A 66 -2.48 7.45 -14.13
N GLY A 67 -3.32 8.43 -14.45
CA GLY A 67 -3.21 9.78 -13.89
C GLY A 67 -2.08 10.60 -14.49
N ASN A 68 -1.14 11.09 -13.65
CA ASN A 68 -0.12 12.05 -14.06
C ASN A 68 1.24 11.41 -14.39
N THR A 69 1.36 10.08 -14.41
CA THR A 69 2.61 9.38 -14.68
C THR A 69 2.70 8.98 -16.15
N ARG A 70 3.78 9.34 -16.81
CA ARG A 70 4.11 8.93 -18.18
C ARG A 70 5.21 7.88 -18.16
N LEU A 71 5.00 6.78 -18.86
CA LEU A 71 5.95 5.68 -18.95
C LEU A 71 6.72 5.76 -20.26
N PHE A 72 8.06 5.63 -20.18
CA PHE A 72 8.98 5.59 -21.29
C PHE A 72 9.66 4.23 -21.37
N ALA A 73 9.71 3.62 -22.55
CA ALA A 73 10.55 2.47 -22.79
C ALA A 73 11.97 2.91 -23.14
N TYR A 74 12.96 2.28 -22.52
CA TYR A 74 14.36 2.39 -22.93
C TYR A 74 14.56 1.73 -24.30
N VAL A 75 15.19 2.43 -25.24
CA VAL A 75 15.54 1.90 -26.56
C VAL A 75 16.95 2.34 -26.93
N SER A 76 17.88 1.39 -27.00
CA SER A 76 19.19 1.61 -27.58
C SER A 76 19.05 1.66 -29.11
N VAL A 77 19.34 2.82 -29.72
CA VAL A 77 19.22 3.02 -31.16
C VAL A 77 20.54 2.90 -31.91
N GLY A 78 21.66 3.02 -31.21
CA GLY A 78 23.01 2.94 -31.80
C GLY A 78 23.75 1.63 -31.49
N GLU A 79 23.24 0.82 -30.56
CA GLU A 79 23.91 -0.43 -30.17
C GLU A 79 22.91 -1.55 -29.88
N GLN A 80 23.35 -2.78 -30.13
CA GLN A 80 22.65 -4.00 -29.75
C GLN A 80 23.51 -4.81 -28.78
N ASP A 81 22.96 -5.12 -27.59
CA ASP A 81 23.58 -6.01 -26.64
C ASP A 81 23.63 -7.45 -27.21
N ARG A 82 24.72 -8.15 -26.99
CA ARG A 82 24.89 -9.54 -27.40
C ARG A 82 23.87 -10.49 -26.81
N HIS A 83 23.42 -10.23 -25.59
CA HIS A 83 22.36 -11.04 -24.94
C HIS A 83 21.01 -10.91 -25.61
N ARG A 84 20.78 -9.83 -26.38
CA ARG A 84 19.56 -9.61 -27.18
C ARG A 84 19.72 -9.95 -28.65
N GLU A 85 20.89 -10.44 -29.12
CA GLU A 85 21.12 -10.84 -30.53
C GLU A 85 20.19 -11.99 -30.96
N THR A 86 19.75 -12.83 -30.06
CA THR A 86 18.84 -13.95 -30.33
C THR A 86 17.39 -13.53 -30.50
N GLU A 87 17.00 -12.40 -29.91
CA GLU A 87 15.63 -11.89 -29.90
C GLU A 87 15.35 -10.90 -31.03
N LEU A 88 16.33 -10.04 -31.38
CA LEU A 88 16.24 -9.02 -32.42
C LEU A 88 17.07 -9.44 -33.61
N LYS A 89 16.47 -10.02 -34.61
CA LYS A 89 17.13 -10.40 -35.87
C LYS A 89 17.31 -9.19 -36.80
N LEU A 90 18.20 -8.27 -36.40
CA LEU A 90 18.54 -7.12 -37.24
C LEU A 90 19.07 -7.57 -38.60
N PRO A 91 18.71 -6.87 -39.70
CA PRO A 91 19.32 -7.12 -41.01
C PRO A 91 20.85 -7.01 -40.93
N ALA A 92 21.56 -7.96 -41.49
CA ALA A 92 23.03 -8.04 -41.43
C ALA A 92 23.77 -6.72 -41.78
N PRO A 93 23.33 -5.93 -42.78
CA PRO A 93 23.95 -4.65 -43.08
C PRO A 93 23.87 -3.61 -41.96
N CYS A 94 22.93 -3.77 -41.02
CA CYS A 94 22.78 -2.83 -39.90
C CYS A 94 23.86 -2.97 -38.82
N LEU A 95 24.56 -4.10 -38.76
CA LEU A 95 25.60 -4.38 -37.77
C LEU A 95 26.97 -3.96 -38.33
N ALA A 96 27.39 -2.72 -38.04
CA ALA A 96 28.54 -2.09 -38.69
C ALA A 96 29.85 -2.16 -37.88
N GLY A 97 29.82 -2.62 -36.65
CA GLY A 97 31.03 -2.72 -35.82
C GLY A 97 30.74 -3.22 -34.42
N THR A 98 31.73 -3.06 -33.53
CA THR A 98 31.61 -3.43 -32.11
C THR A 98 32.15 -2.30 -31.25
N ASN A 99 31.42 -1.94 -30.19
CA ASN A 99 31.88 -1.02 -29.16
C ASN A 99 32.98 -1.69 -28.34
N PRO A 100 34.20 -1.13 -28.27
CA PRO A 100 35.32 -1.76 -27.57
C PRO A 100 35.15 -1.79 -26.03
N VAL A 101 34.29 -0.95 -25.47
CA VAL A 101 34.04 -0.84 -24.03
C VAL A 101 32.95 -1.81 -23.58
N TRP A 102 31.81 -1.79 -24.26
CA TRP A 102 30.61 -2.57 -23.89
C TRP A 102 30.49 -3.91 -24.63
N HIS A 103 31.36 -4.12 -25.64
CA HIS A 103 31.31 -5.29 -26.51
C HIS A 103 29.98 -5.51 -27.26
N SER A 104 29.15 -4.49 -27.29
CA SER A 104 27.86 -4.46 -28.03
C SER A 104 28.11 -4.23 -29.52
N ARG A 105 27.15 -4.65 -30.37
CA ARG A 105 27.20 -4.44 -31.82
C ARG A 105 26.69 -3.04 -32.15
N ILE A 106 27.48 -2.27 -32.93
CA ILE A 106 27.06 -0.91 -33.33
C ILE A 106 26.12 -1.01 -34.55
N ILE A 107 25.06 -0.21 -34.48
CA ILE A 107 24.00 -0.17 -35.48
C ILE A 107 24.17 1.05 -36.38
N ASP A 108 24.16 0.82 -37.72
CA ASP A 108 24.22 1.88 -38.71
C ASP A 108 22.82 2.41 -39.06
N GLN A 109 22.39 3.43 -38.33
CA GLN A 109 21.13 4.14 -38.61
C GLN A 109 21.16 5.01 -39.87
N SER A 110 22.33 5.15 -40.55
CA SER A 110 22.39 5.84 -41.84
C SER A 110 21.67 5.06 -42.96
N LEU A 111 21.52 3.74 -42.77
CA LEU A 111 20.84 2.87 -43.75
C LEU A 111 19.30 2.91 -43.53
N PRO A 112 18.53 3.16 -44.64
CA PRO A 112 17.06 3.19 -44.50
C PRO A 112 16.44 1.91 -43.97
N ILE A 113 17.00 0.74 -44.35
CA ILE A 113 16.51 -0.57 -43.90
C ILE A 113 16.60 -0.71 -42.37
N CYS A 114 17.63 -0.16 -41.71
CA CYS A 114 17.81 -0.23 -40.27
C CYS A 114 16.80 0.64 -39.55
N ARG A 115 16.57 1.87 -40.00
CA ARG A 115 15.53 2.76 -39.48
C ARG A 115 14.13 2.16 -39.61
N GLN A 116 13.83 1.58 -40.82
CA GLN A 116 12.56 0.94 -41.04
C GLN A 116 12.36 -0.26 -40.12
N TYR A 117 13.40 -1.08 -39.92
CA TYR A 117 13.36 -2.19 -38.98
C TYR A 117 13.03 -1.73 -37.56
N TYR A 118 13.69 -0.66 -37.10
CA TYR A 118 13.42 -0.10 -35.78
C TYR A 118 11.97 0.38 -35.64
N LEU A 119 11.44 1.09 -36.64
CA LEU A 119 10.07 1.56 -36.65
C LEU A 119 9.06 0.41 -36.59
N ASP A 120 9.28 -0.66 -37.37
CA ASP A 120 8.30 -1.73 -37.52
C ASP A 120 8.41 -2.79 -36.42
N HIS A 121 9.61 -3.13 -35.97
CA HIS A 121 9.85 -4.27 -35.08
C HIS A 121 10.21 -3.90 -33.64
N ILE A 122 10.51 -2.63 -33.36
CA ILE A 122 10.86 -2.17 -32.02
C ILE A 122 9.83 -1.15 -31.51
N PHE A 123 9.68 -0.03 -32.20
CA PHE A 123 8.82 1.06 -31.77
C PHE A 123 7.32 0.75 -31.88
N SER A 124 6.90 0.14 -33.02
CA SER A 124 5.48 -0.18 -33.22
C SER A 124 4.94 -1.18 -32.17
N PRO A 125 5.60 -2.31 -31.89
CA PRO A 125 5.13 -3.21 -30.84
C PRO A 125 5.08 -2.56 -29.45
N LEU A 126 6.07 -1.72 -29.10
CA LEU A 126 6.06 -0.99 -27.84
C LEU A 126 4.91 0.03 -27.78
N TRP A 127 4.63 0.71 -28.89
CA TRP A 127 3.48 1.63 -28.97
C TRP A 127 2.16 0.88 -28.83
N GLU A 128 2.02 -0.26 -29.50
CA GLU A 128 0.84 -1.12 -29.42
C GLU A 128 0.61 -1.69 -28.04
N SER A 129 1.69 -2.01 -27.30
CA SER A 129 1.61 -2.46 -25.92
C SER A 129 1.22 -1.34 -24.93
N GLY A 130 1.18 -0.08 -25.37
CA GLY A 130 0.70 1.04 -24.57
C GLY A 130 1.75 2.06 -24.15
N TYR A 131 3.02 1.90 -24.49
CA TYR A 131 4.01 2.96 -24.26
C TYR A 131 3.65 4.20 -25.09
N ARG A 132 3.88 5.38 -24.51
CA ARG A 132 3.66 6.69 -25.17
C ARG A 132 4.91 7.56 -25.12
N GLY A 133 6.01 7.02 -24.61
CA GLY A 133 7.32 7.66 -24.58
C GLY A 133 8.44 6.69 -24.83
N PHE A 134 9.52 7.16 -25.44
CA PHE A 134 10.76 6.41 -25.63
C PHE A 134 11.95 7.20 -25.14
N PHE A 135 12.85 6.52 -24.43
CA PHE A 135 14.16 7.02 -24.06
C PHE A 135 15.17 6.43 -25.05
N LEU A 136 15.71 7.28 -25.92
CA LEU A 136 16.63 6.87 -26.98
C LEU A 136 18.07 6.99 -26.47
N ASP A 137 18.77 5.87 -26.47
CA ASP A 137 20.12 5.80 -25.96
C ASP A 137 21.13 5.43 -27.08
N THR A 138 22.43 5.58 -26.77
CA THR A 138 23.56 5.19 -27.62
C THR A 138 23.67 5.99 -28.94
N LEU A 139 23.15 7.23 -28.95
CA LEU A 139 23.15 8.06 -30.17
C LEU A 139 24.55 8.50 -30.62
N ASP A 140 25.57 8.36 -29.79
CA ASP A 140 26.93 8.74 -30.12
C ASP A 140 27.83 7.56 -30.52
N SER A 141 27.29 6.31 -30.53
CA SER A 141 28.06 5.09 -30.80
C SER A 141 28.60 4.96 -32.20
N TYR A 142 27.99 5.65 -33.18
CA TYR A 142 28.51 5.74 -34.54
C TYR A 142 29.93 6.31 -34.60
N GLN A 143 30.41 7.02 -33.60
CA GLN A 143 31.78 7.54 -33.57
C GLN A 143 32.84 6.45 -33.62
N TRP A 144 32.55 5.25 -33.15
CA TRP A 144 33.45 4.10 -33.18
C TRP A 144 33.62 3.51 -34.58
N ILE A 145 32.69 3.75 -35.48
CA ILE A 145 32.71 3.21 -36.87
C ILE A 145 32.91 4.29 -37.91
N SER A 146 32.98 5.56 -37.53
CA SER A 146 33.16 6.67 -38.47
C SER A 146 34.64 6.92 -38.73
N HIS A 147 35.07 6.81 -39.96
CA HIS A 147 36.47 6.99 -40.38
C HIS A 147 36.85 8.45 -40.68
N ASN A 148 35.86 9.28 -41.00
CA ASN A 148 36.07 10.68 -41.41
C ASN A 148 34.81 11.53 -41.11
N GLU A 149 34.91 12.82 -41.33
CA GLU A 149 33.82 13.76 -41.07
C GLU A 149 32.58 13.54 -41.96
N THR A 150 32.76 13.07 -43.18
CA THR A 150 31.66 12.74 -44.09
C THR A 150 30.87 11.54 -43.57
N ASP A 151 31.54 10.51 -43.08
CA ASP A 151 30.90 9.36 -42.45
C ASP A 151 30.15 9.77 -41.22
N ARG A 152 30.73 10.62 -40.35
CA ARG A 152 30.07 11.16 -39.15
C ARG A 152 28.77 11.87 -39.50
N ARG A 153 28.80 12.77 -40.50
CA ARG A 153 27.60 13.48 -40.97
C ARG A 153 26.53 12.53 -41.51
N ARG A 154 26.92 11.51 -42.24
CA ARG A 154 26.00 10.49 -42.75
C ARG A 154 25.27 9.75 -41.61
N HIS A 155 25.99 9.34 -40.56
CA HIS A 155 25.40 8.68 -39.41
C HIS A 155 24.50 9.63 -38.62
N GLN A 156 24.93 10.87 -38.37
CA GLN A 156 24.11 11.90 -37.74
C GLN A 156 22.80 12.15 -38.50
N GLU A 157 22.88 12.24 -39.85
CA GLU A 157 21.70 12.36 -40.70
C GLU A 157 20.75 11.19 -40.56
N GLY A 158 21.27 9.96 -40.42
CA GLY A 158 20.50 8.76 -40.18
C GLY A 158 19.70 8.82 -38.88
N LEU A 159 20.33 9.26 -37.79
CA LEU A 159 19.71 9.42 -36.47
C LEU A 159 18.62 10.51 -36.49
N VAL A 160 18.87 11.65 -37.14
CA VAL A 160 17.86 12.71 -37.31
C VAL A 160 16.64 12.15 -38.02
N LYS A 161 16.85 11.46 -39.17
CA LYS A 161 15.75 10.83 -39.95
C LYS A 161 14.98 9.78 -39.16
N LEU A 162 15.63 9.04 -38.26
CA LEU A 162 14.94 8.11 -37.34
C LEU A 162 13.98 8.86 -36.41
N ILE A 163 14.45 9.94 -35.78
CA ILE A 163 13.64 10.74 -34.86
C ILE A 163 12.47 11.41 -35.60
N GLU A 164 12.71 11.99 -36.76
CA GLU A 164 11.68 12.58 -37.63
C GLU A 164 10.62 11.53 -38.06
N ALA A 165 11.07 10.34 -38.44
CA ALA A 165 10.19 9.24 -38.81
C ALA A 165 9.34 8.73 -37.62
N LEU A 166 9.92 8.68 -36.42
CA LEU A 166 9.18 8.39 -35.18
C LEU A 166 8.05 9.39 -34.94
N LYS A 167 8.35 10.68 -35.06
CA LYS A 167 7.34 11.74 -34.90
C LYS A 167 6.29 11.71 -36.01
N ALA A 168 6.68 11.40 -37.22
CA ALA A 168 5.73 11.26 -38.33
C ALA A 168 4.79 10.07 -38.16
N ARG A 169 5.30 8.93 -37.68
CA ARG A 169 4.51 7.71 -37.44
C ARG A 169 3.65 7.79 -36.17
N PHE A 170 4.16 8.41 -35.09
CA PHE A 170 3.53 8.56 -33.81
C PHE A 170 3.54 10.03 -33.39
N PRO A 171 2.63 10.88 -33.87
CA PRO A 171 2.68 12.35 -33.64
C PRO A 171 2.65 12.73 -32.13
N GLU A 172 2.00 11.90 -31.31
CA GLU A 172 1.88 12.12 -29.86
C GLU A 172 3.01 11.48 -29.05
N VAL A 173 4.03 10.88 -29.67
CA VAL A 173 5.14 10.25 -28.98
C VAL A 173 5.96 11.29 -28.22
N HIS A 174 6.33 10.93 -26.98
CA HIS A 174 7.27 11.70 -26.18
C HIS A 174 8.67 11.10 -26.31
N LEU A 175 9.66 11.93 -26.54
CA LEU A 175 11.03 11.47 -26.78
C LEU A 175 11.99 12.14 -25.79
N ILE A 176 12.82 11.32 -25.16
CA ILE A 176 13.99 11.73 -24.39
C ILE A 176 15.20 11.14 -25.08
N ILE A 177 16.23 11.93 -25.31
CA ILE A 177 17.49 11.43 -25.88
C ILE A 177 18.60 11.45 -24.83
N ASN A 178 19.45 10.41 -24.78
CA ASN A 178 20.64 10.40 -23.95
C ASN A 178 21.83 10.96 -24.74
N ARG A 179 22.36 12.09 -24.31
CA ARG A 179 23.41 12.86 -25.02
C ARG A 179 23.02 13.21 -26.45
N GLY A 180 23.65 12.63 -27.50
CA GLY A 180 23.35 12.96 -28.91
C GLY A 180 23.60 14.42 -29.28
N PHE A 181 24.57 15.06 -28.63
CA PHE A 181 24.83 16.51 -28.75
C PHE A 181 25.11 16.98 -30.18
N ALA A 182 25.63 16.09 -31.03
CA ALA A 182 25.97 16.42 -32.42
C ALA A 182 24.74 16.67 -33.31
N ILE A 183 23.60 16.11 -32.96
CA ILE A 183 22.33 16.26 -33.71
C ILE A 183 21.32 17.17 -32.99
N LEU A 184 21.66 17.65 -31.80
CA LEU A 184 20.72 18.31 -30.87
C LEU A 184 20.00 19.51 -31.52
N ASP A 185 20.71 20.39 -32.20
CA ASP A 185 20.13 21.58 -32.83
C ASP A 185 19.06 21.23 -33.89
N ARG A 186 19.16 20.06 -34.49
CA ARG A 186 18.24 19.59 -35.55
C ARG A 186 17.02 18.87 -34.97
N VAL A 187 17.19 18.17 -33.86
CA VAL A 187 16.11 17.34 -33.27
C VAL A 187 15.40 18.00 -32.10
N ALA A 188 15.87 19.14 -31.61
CA ALA A 188 15.31 19.80 -30.42
C ALA A 188 13.80 20.05 -30.52
N VAL A 189 13.27 20.32 -31.70
CA VAL A 189 11.81 20.53 -31.96
C VAL A 189 10.99 19.24 -31.90
N HIS A 190 11.63 18.09 -31.88
CA HIS A 190 10.99 16.76 -31.91
C HIS A 190 11.07 16.02 -30.56
N ILE A 191 11.83 16.52 -29.60
CA ILE A 191 12.10 15.86 -28.34
C ILE A 191 11.60 16.68 -27.14
N ASP A 192 11.23 16.03 -26.05
CA ASP A 192 10.76 16.68 -24.82
C ASP A 192 11.92 17.00 -23.87
N ALA A 193 12.97 16.18 -23.86
CA ALA A 193 14.10 16.33 -22.97
C ALA A 193 15.40 15.74 -23.54
N LEU A 194 16.52 16.28 -23.01
CA LEU A 194 17.83 15.70 -23.14
C LEU A 194 18.27 15.15 -21.78
N ALA A 195 18.72 13.90 -21.74
CA ALA A 195 19.39 13.32 -20.61
C ALA A 195 20.90 13.25 -20.83
N ALA A 196 21.68 13.31 -19.76
CA ALA A 196 23.10 13.01 -19.79
C ALA A 196 23.55 12.46 -18.44
N GLU A 197 24.53 11.58 -18.51
CA GLU A 197 25.08 10.89 -17.37
C GLU A 197 26.40 11.48 -16.91
N SER A 198 26.68 11.30 -15.61
CA SER A 198 28.00 11.54 -15.02
C SER A 198 28.46 13.00 -15.09
N LEU A 199 27.66 13.89 -14.47
CA LEU A 199 28.05 15.31 -14.35
C LEU A 199 29.04 15.51 -13.20
N TYR A 200 28.85 14.87 -12.07
CA TYR A 200 29.70 15.00 -10.88
C TYR A 200 30.28 13.67 -10.44
N HIS A 201 29.53 12.60 -10.54
CA HIS A 201 29.92 11.25 -10.17
C HIS A 201 29.53 10.26 -11.26
N ALA A 202 30.49 9.37 -11.59
CA ALA A 202 30.35 8.34 -12.60
C ALA A 202 30.40 6.94 -11.97
N TRP A 203 29.77 5.99 -12.60
CA TRP A 203 30.03 4.58 -12.42
C TRP A 203 31.06 4.14 -13.47
N ASN A 204 32.16 3.58 -13.00
CA ASN A 204 33.20 3.04 -13.88
C ASN A 204 33.03 1.54 -13.99
N GLU A 205 32.44 1.08 -15.09
CA GLU A 205 32.10 -0.33 -15.30
C GLU A 205 33.37 -1.23 -15.31
N SER A 206 34.43 -0.81 -15.97
CA SER A 206 35.64 -1.63 -16.07
C SER A 206 36.39 -1.82 -14.74
N ARG A 207 36.17 -0.88 -13.77
CA ARG A 207 36.77 -0.91 -12.45
C ARG A 207 35.80 -1.25 -11.33
N HIS A 208 34.52 -1.41 -11.67
CA HIS A 208 33.40 -1.65 -10.74
C HIS A 208 33.43 -0.69 -9.54
N ARG A 209 33.58 0.62 -9.79
CA ARG A 209 33.63 1.63 -8.72
C ARG A 209 33.01 2.95 -9.12
N TYR A 210 32.57 3.69 -8.10
CA TYR A 210 32.07 5.05 -8.25
C TYR A 210 33.25 6.03 -8.18
N GLU A 211 33.32 6.98 -9.12
CA GLU A 211 34.43 7.94 -9.26
C GLU A 211 33.90 9.37 -9.45
N PRO A 212 34.57 10.37 -8.88
CA PRO A 212 34.24 11.77 -9.17
C PRO A 212 34.65 12.11 -10.61
N VAL A 213 33.83 12.88 -11.30
CA VAL A 213 34.10 13.34 -12.67
C VAL A 213 35.14 14.48 -12.66
N ALA A 214 36.12 14.40 -13.57
CA ALA A 214 37.17 15.40 -13.72
C ALA A 214 36.61 16.80 -14.07
N GLY A 215 37.34 17.84 -13.66
CA GLY A 215 36.91 19.22 -13.83
C GLY A 215 36.66 19.64 -15.27
N GLU A 216 37.53 19.21 -16.19
CA GLU A 216 37.42 19.49 -17.63
C GLU A 216 36.22 18.81 -18.28
N GLU A 217 36.03 17.53 -17.99
CA GLU A 217 34.87 16.75 -18.47
C GLU A 217 33.56 17.35 -18.00
N ARG A 218 33.50 17.71 -16.72
CA ARG A 218 32.34 18.38 -16.11
C ARG A 218 32.06 19.73 -16.80
N ALA A 219 33.08 20.55 -17.04
CA ALA A 219 32.93 21.82 -17.73
C ALA A 219 32.46 21.65 -19.16
N TRP A 220 32.99 20.64 -19.85
CA TRP A 220 32.59 20.26 -21.22
C TRP A 220 31.12 19.86 -21.27
N LEU A 221 30.68 19.01 -20.31
CA LEU A 221 29.29 18.55 -20.26
C LEU A 221 28.35 19.69 -19.87
N LEU A 222 28.69 20.49 -18.86
CA LEU A 222 27.87 21.64 -18.44
C LEU A 222 27.55 22.59 -19.58
N LYS A 223 28.53 22.89 -20.45
CA LYS A 223 28.30 23.78 -21.61
C LYS A 223 27.23 23.22 -22.57
N ARG A 224 27.24 21.92 -22.77
CA ARG A 224 26.25 21.25 -23.65
C ARG A 224 24.84 21.18 -23.03
N LEU A 225 24.78 20.90 -21.75
CA LEU A 225 23.52 20.90 -21.02
C LEU A 225 22.86 22.27 -20.95
N GLN A 226 23.68 23.34 -20.82
CA GLN A 226 23.20 24.73 -20.89
C GLN A 226 22.63 25.06 -22.26
N LYS A 227 23.31 24.63 -23.35
CA LYS A 227 22.81 24.80 -24.72
C LYS A 227 21.47 24.09 -24.93
N ALA A 228 21.29 22.87 -24.39
CA ALA A 228 20.00 22.17 -24.47
C ALA A 228 18.86 22.96 -23.80
N ARG A 229 19.14 23.59 -22.65
CA ARG A 229 18.17 24.47 -21.99
C ARG A 229 17.86 25.73 -22.80
N GLU A 230 18.85 26.33 -23.46
CA GLU A 230 18.67 27.49 -24.33
C GLU A 230 17.76 27.15 -25.52
N LEU A 231 17.75 25.89 -25.97
CA LEU A 231 16.83 25.36 -26.97
C LEU A 231 15.41 25.05 -26.42
N GLY A 232 15.16 25.32 -25.13
CA GLY A 232 13.85 25.13 -24.50
C GLY A 232 13.58 23.71 -24.00
N LEU A 233 14.58 22.83 -23.95
CA LEU A 233 14.42 21.45 -23.53
C LEU A 233 14.50 21.31 -22.00
N GLU A 234 13.76 20.35 -21.44
CA GLU A 234 14.05 19.81 -20.11
C GLU A 234 15.39 19.06 -20.17
N VAL A 235 16.21 19.23 -19.12
CA VAL A 235 17.53 18.59 -19.07
C VAL A 235 17.64 17.72 -17.83
N ILE A 236 17.83 16.41 -18.07
CA ILE A 236 17.95 15.40 -17.02
C ILE A 236 19.42 15.07 -16.82
N VAL A 237 19.87 15.04 -15.57
CA VAL A 237 21.23 14.64 -15.19
C VAL A 237 21.17 13.41 -14.32
N ILE A 238 21.81 12.33 -14.78
CA ILE A 238 21.93 11.06 -14.07
C ILE A 238 23.33 10.98 -13.48
N ASP A 239 23.45 10.90 -12.17
CA ASP A 239 24.71 10.69 -11.46
C ASP A 239 24.66 9.44 -10.60
N TYR A 240 25.81 8.86 -10.30
CA TYR A 240 25.92 7.55 -9.69
C TYR A 240 26.62 7.58 -8.34
N LEU A 241 26.01 6.96 -7.32
CA LEU A 241 26.57 6.81 -5.98
C LEU A 241 26.23 5.43 -5.40
N PRO A 242 27.04 4.94 -4.46
CA PRO A 242 26.73 3.71 -3.73
C PRO A 242 25.34 3.76 -3.07
N PRO A 243 24.58 2.67 -3.04
CA PRO A 243 23.21 2.64 -2.48
C PRO A 243 23.11 3.15 -1.04
N GLY A 244 24.14 2.92 -0.20
CA GLY A 244 24.17 3.35 1.20
C GLY A 244 24.35 4.86 1.40
N GLU A 245 24.76 5.61 0.38
CA GLU A 245 25.12 7.04 0.50
C GLU A 245 23.95 7.98 0.20
N ARG A 246 22.75 7.71 0.74
CA ARG A 246 21.51 8.46 0.48
C ARG A 246 21.61 9.95 0.82
N GLU A 247 22.32 10.34 1.88
CA GLU A 247 22.50 11.76 2.24
C GLU A 247 23.36 12.50 1.21
N GLN A 248 24.40 11.83 0.72
CA GLN A 248 25.24 12.39 -0.36
C GLN A 248 24.44 12.49 -1.65
N ALA A 249 23.62 11.48 -1.96
CA ALA A 249 22.72 11.52 -3.12
C ALA A 249 21.72 12.69 -3.06
N ARG A 250 21.13 12.96 -1.88
CA ARG A 250 20.27 14.15 -1.67
C ARG A 250 21.02 15.46 -1.89
N SER A 251 22.26 15.55 -1.39
CA SER A 251 23.11 16.73 -1.56
C SER A 251 23.47 16.96 -3.02
N LEU A 252 23.80 15.88 -3.73
CA LEU A 252 24.13 15.88 -5.15
C LEU A 252 22.90 16.24 -6.01
N ALA A 253 21.75 15.65 -5.75
CA ALA A 253 20.50 16.01 -6.45
C ALA A 253 20.16 17.50 -6.28
N LYS A 254 20.31 18.05 -5.06
CA LYS A 254 20.13 19.48 -4.82
C LYS A 254 21.14 20.33 -5.61
N ARG A 255 22.39 19.89 -5.72
CA ARG A 255 23.44 20.57 -6.48
C ARG A 255 23.13 20.61 -7.97
N ILE A 256 22.70 19.49 -8.56
CA ILE A 256 22.26 19.40 -9.95
C ILE A 256 21.07 20.32 -10.19
N HIS A 257 20.06 20.25 -9.32
CA HIS A 257 18.85 21.08 -9.43
C HIS A 257 19.14 22.58 -9.37
N LYS A 258 20.09 23.02 -8.52
CA LYS A 258 20.53 24.43 -8.45
C LYS A 258 21.13 24.94 -9.76
N LYS A 259 21.60 24.06 -10.66
CA LYS A 259 22.04 24.40 -12.01
C LYS A 259 20.85 24.49 -13.01
N GLY A 260 19.63 24.21 -12.54
CA GLY A 260 18.41 24.23 -13.34
C GLY A 260 18.18 22.94 -14.11
N PHE A 261 18.78 21.84 -13.72
CA PHE A 261 18.59 20.51 -14.31
C PHE A 261 17.71 19.64 -13.44
N ILE A 262 17.10 18.62 -14.02
CA ILE A 262 16.34 17.58 -13.35
C ILE A 262 17.31 16.50 -12.87
N PRO A 263 17.50 16.31 -11.57
CA PRO A 263 18.43 15.30 -11.06
C PRO A 263 17.81 13.91 -11.01
N TRP A 264 18.63 12.91 -11.25
CA TRP A 264 18.42 11.52 -10.83
C TRP A 264 19.75 10.94 -10.34
N VAL A 265 19.81 10.58 -9.06
CA VAL A 265 21.01 10.00 -8.44
C VAL A 265 20.66 8.58 -7.98
N SER A 266 21.34 7.58 -8.55
CA SER A 266 21.08 6.16 -8.32
C SER A 266 22.38 5.35 -8.27
N ASN A 267 22.29 4.01 -8.22
CA ASN A 267 23.44 3.13 -8.42
C ASN A 267 23.77 2.95 -9.91
N GLY A 268 24.93 2.34 -10.22
CA GLY A 268 25.41 2.17 -11.59
C GLY A 268 24.49 1.36 -12.50
N GLU A 269 23.77 0.38 -11.92
CA GLU A 269 22.85 -0.50 -12.67
C GLU A 269 21.44 0.11 -12.82
N LEU A 270 21.15 1.26 -12.22
CA LEU A 270 19.81 1.88 -12.21
C LEU A 270 18.69 0.92 -11.76
N ASN A 271 19.01 -0.07 -10.92
CA ASN A 271 18.04 -1.04 -10.39
C ASN A 271 17.59 -0.73 -8.95
N MET A 272 17.87 0.48 -8.48
CA MET A 272 17.52 1.00 -7.17
C MET A 272 16.67 2.27 -7.32
N LEU A 273 15.72 2.48 -6.39
CA LEU A 273 14.95 3.73 -6.36
C LEU A 273 15.85 4.90 -5.92
N GLY A 274 16.21 5.76 -6.88
CA GLY A 274 17.15 6.86 -6.70
C GLY A 274 16.59 8.07 -5.96
N VAL A 275 17.35 9.16 -5.98
CA VAL A 275 16.99 10.47 -5.44
C VAL A 275 16.93 11.47 -6.59
N GLY A 276 15.76 12.08 -6.80
CA GLY A 276 15.54 13.09 -7.82
C GLY A 276 14.95 14.38 -7.25
N LEU A 277 14.12 15.07 -8.06
CA LEU A 277 13.26 16.17 -7.58
C LEU A 277 12.31 15.70 -6.50
N ARG A 278 11.82 14.45 -6.65
CA ARG A 278 11.06 13.74 -5.63
C ARG A 278 11.90 12.63 -5.04
N GLU A 279 11.76 12.41 -3.75
CA GLU A 279 12.28 11.24 -3.06
C GLU A 279 11.13 10.51 -2.39
N VAL A 280 10.93 9.25 -2.76
CA VAL A 280 9.92 8.39 -2.14
C VAL A 280 10.29 8.09 -0.71
N MET A 281 9.30 8.13 0.18
CA MET A 281 9.43 7.68 1.56
C MET A 281 9.13 6.18 1.61
N PRO A 282 10.13 5.32 1.86
CA PRO A 282 9.91 3.89 1.89
C PRO A 282 8.89 3.50 2.97
N ARG A 283 7.89 2.70 2.58
CA ARG A 283 6.84 2.24 3.48
C ARG A 283 6.76 0.72 3.61
N LYS A 284 7.45 -0.02 2.76
CA LYS A 284 7.48 -1.49 2.82
C LYS A 284 8.48 -1.95 3.89
N VAL A 285 8.06 -2.86 4.75
CA VAL A 285 8.93 -3.56 5.69
C VAL A 285 8.89 -5.04 5.34
N MET A 286 10.04 -5.61 5.00
CA MET A 286 10.16 -7.04 4.75
C MET A 286 10.24 -7.77 6.08
N VAL A 287 9.35 -8.76 6.30
CA VAL A 287 9.41 -9.63 7.47
C VAL A 287 9.89 -11.01 7.02
N LEU A 288 11.12 -11.34 7.41
CA LEU A 288 11.72 -12.65 7.12
C LEU A 288 11.34 -13.67 8.17
N TYR A 289 10.92 -14.85 7.72
CA TYR A 289 10.56 -15.98 8.57
C TYR A 289 10.95 -17.30 7.89
N GLN A 290 11.02 -18.40 8.67
CA GLN A 290 11.24 -19.75 8.14
C GLN A 290 10.02 -20.63 8.38
N GLY A 291 9.78 -21.56 7.44
CA GLY A 291 8.74 -22.59 7.56
C GLY A 291 7.33 -22.10 7.21
N ASN A 292 6.35 -22.73 7.82
CA ASN A 292 4.94 -22.56 7.44
C ASN A 292 4.18 -21.49 8.25
N LEU A 293 4.86 -20.46 8.74
CA LEU A 293 4.25 -19.41 9.57
C LEU A 293 3.09 -18.69 8.87
N LEU A 294 3.09 -18.66 7.53
CA LEU A 294 1.95 -18.14 6.76
C LEU A 294 0.83 -19.16 6.58
N ASN A 295 1.09 -20.44 6.88
CA ASN A 295 0.05 -21.47 6.84
C ASN A 295 -0.82 -21.42 8.08
N ASP A 296 -0.34 -20.83 9.15
CA ASP A 296 -1.13 -20.55 10.33
C ASP A 296 -1.73 -19.14 10.19
N TYR A 297 -3.02 -19.07 9.98
CA TYR A 297 -3.79 -17.82 9.90
C TYR A 297 -3.55 -16.91 11.10
N PHE A 298 -3.31 -17.51 12.26
CA PHE A 298 -2.93 -16.88 13.52
C PHE A 298 -1.42 -16.93 13.78
N SER A 299 -0.59 -17.01 12.71
CA SER A 299 0.85 -17.03 12.94
C SER A 299 1.25 -15.77 13.70
N LEU A 300 1.48 -15.98 14.97
CA LEU A 300 1.68 -14.99 16.01
C LEU A 300 2.65 -13.88 15.57
N PRO A 301 3.83 -14.19 14.99
CA PRO A 301 4.79 -13.15 14.70
C PRO A 301 4.33 -12.15 13.63
N ILE A 302 3.81 -12.63 12.51
CA ILE A 302 3.46 -11.75 11.38
C ILE A 302 2.26 -10.86 11.74
N ASN A 303 1.22 -11.43 12.33
CA ASN A 303 0.05 -10.65 12.75
C ASN A 303 0.41 -9.65 13.84
N SER A 304 1.20 -10.07 14.83
CA SER A 304 1.60 -9.21 15.95
C SER A 304 2.48 -8.06 15.52
N PHE A 305 3.47 -8.30 14.63
CA PHE A 305 4.34 -7.24 14.11
C PHE A 305 3.62 -6.31 13.14
N SER A 306 2.65 -6.81 12.39
CA SER A 306 1.89 -6.00 11.42
C SER A 306 1.09 -4.90 12.10
N VAL A 307 0.51 -5.13 13.28
CA VAL A 307 -0.31 -4.12 13.97
C VAL A 307 0.49 -2.86 14.32
N PRO A 308 1.63 -2.93 15.05
CA PRO A 308 2.43 -1.74 15.32
C PRO A 308 3.04 -1.13 14.06
N LEU A 309 3.46 -1.95 13.07
CA LEU A 309 4.01 -1.46 11.81
C LEU A 309 2.93 -0.72 10.98
N ASN A 310 1.72 -1.27 10.87
CA ASN A 310 0.61 -0.58 10.20
C ASN A 310 0.24 0.73 10.91
N TYR A 311 0.23 0.75 12.26
CA TYR A 311 0.03 1.99 13.01
C TYR A 311 1.13 3.01 12.70
N LEU A 312 2.38 2.60 12.55
CA LEU A 312 3.48 3.47 12.16
C LEU A 312 3.42 3.91 10.69
N GLY A 313 2.51 3.36 9.88
CA GLY A 313 2.29 3.69 8.48
C GLY A 313 3.01 2.78 7.49
N TYR A 314 3.60 1.69 7.97
CA TYR A 314 4.30 0.71 7.14
C TYR A 314 3.37 -0.37 6.59
N SER A 315 3.67 -0.82 5.38
CA SER A 315 3.10 -1.99 4.71
C SER A 315 4.02 -3.20 4.92
N VAL A 316 3.48 -4.29 5.42
CA VAL A 316 4.26 -5.49 5.77
C VAL A 316 4.32 -6.45 4.59
N ARG A 317 5.51 -6.89 4.23
CA ARG A 317 5.80 -7.85 3.16
C ARG A 317 6.47 -9.10 3.76
N PRO A 318 5.70 -10.16 4.06
CA PRO A 318 6.29 -11.40 4.55
C PRO A 318 7.09 -12.10 3.46
N HIS A 319 8.25 -12.65 3.82
CA HIS A 319 9.10 -13.40 2.91
C HIS A 319 9.70 -14.62 3.62
N ASN A 320 9.40 -15.82 3.10
CA ASN A 320 10.00 -17.04 3.62
C ASN A 320 11.43 -17.17 3.15
N VAL A 321 12.39 -17.32 4.10
CA VAL A 321 13.79 -17.45 3.77
C VAL A 321 14.14 -18.73 2.98
N GLU A 322 13.29 -19.72 2.97
CA GLU A 322 13.44 -20.91 2.13
C GLU A 322 13.27 -20.60 0.64
N GLN A 323 12.66 -19.48 0.31
CA GLN A 323 12.54 -18.97 -1.05
C GLN A 323 13.79 -18.17 -1.43
N LEU A 324 13.92 -17.86 -2.72
CA LEU A 324 14.99 -17.00 -3.22
C LEU A 324 14.84 -15.58 -2.65
N LEU A 325 15.88 -15.12 -1.96
CA LEU A 325 15.97 -13.75 -1.47
C LEU A 325 16.16 -12.77 -2.64
N PRO A 326 15.62 -11.55 -2.58
CA PRO A 326 15.81 -10.55 -3.63
C PRO A 326 17.28 -10.26 -3.90
N GLY A 327 17.70 -10.31 -5.17
CA GLY A 327 19.07 -9.99 -5.59
C GLY A 327 19.31 -8.49 -5.71
N GLU A 328 18.25 -7.70 -5.90
CA GLU A 328 18.32 -6.26 -6.13
C GLU A 328 18.39 -5.47 -4.80
N PRO A 329 18.95 -4.24 -4.82
CA PRO A 329 18.98 -3.38 -3.66
C PRO A 329 17.57 -3.02 -3.17
N LEU A 330 17.30 -3.20 -1.89
CA LEU A 330 16.06 -2.79 -1.26
C LEU A 330 16.03 -1.29 -0.94
N THR A 331 17.16 -0.63 -1.03
CA THR A 331 17.36 0.79 -0.69
C THR A 331 16.42 1.69 -1.50
N GLY A 332 15.72 2.60 -0.81
CA GLY A 332 14.77 3.52 -1.41
C GLY A 332 13.35 2.97 -1.53
N SER A 333 13.16 1.64 -1.64
CA SER A 333 11.84 0.98 -1.73
C SER A 333 11.39 0.38 -0.40
N TYR A 334 12.31 -0.15 0.40
CA TYR A 334 12.01 -0.73 1.71
C TYR A 334 12.51 0.16 2.85
N ALA A 335 11.68 0.31 3.87
CA ALA A 335 12.03 1.02 5.11
C ALA A 335 12.98 0.20 5.99
N GLY A 336 12.96 -1.12 5.86
CA GLY A 336 13.83 -2.03 6.57
C GLY A 336 13.40 -3.48 6.46
N ILE A 337 14.20 -4.32 7.11
CA ILE A 337 14.00 -5.76 7.21
C ILE A 337 13.80 -6.09 8.69
N VAL A 338 12.77 -6.85 9.03
CA VAL A 338 12.53 -7.42 10.35
C VAL A 338 12.64 -8.93 10.23
N THR A 339 13.43 -9.57 11.06
CA THR A 339 13.52 -11.04 11.09
C THR A 339 12.76 -11.58 12.30
N TRP A 340 12.13 -12.73 12.11
CA TRP A 340 11.61 -13.53 13.21
C TRP A 340 12.07 -14.96 13.05
N PHE A 341 13.03 -15.33 13.90
CA PHE A 341 13.57 -16.69 13.91
C PHE A 341 13.50 -17.24 15.34
N GLY A 342 12.91 -18.43 15.49
CA GLY A 342 12.83 -19.13 16.77
C GLY A 342 14.11 -19.89 17.13
N GLY A 343 15.18 -19.73 16.33
CA GLY A 343 16.47 -20.39 16.49
C GLY A 343 17.30 -20.31 15.21
N ARG A 344 18.36 -21.10 15.14
CA ARG A 344 19.25 -21.14 13.97
C ARG A 344 18.55 -21.73 12.74
N LEU A 345 18.77 -21.12 11.58
CA LEU A 345 18.16 -21.53 10.30
C LEU A 345 18.81 -22.76 9.63
N GLY A 346 19.72 -23.45 10.33
CA GLY A 346 20.43 -24.59 9.76
C GLY A 346 21.23 -24.21 8.52
N GLY A 347 21.08 -24.97 7.43
CA GLY A 347 21.82 -24.72 6.18
C GLY A 347 21.53 -23.38 5.50
N ASP A 348 20.38 -22.74 5.78
CA ASP A 348 20.02 -21.43 5.22
C ASP A 348 20.69 -20.27 5.96
N GLY A 349 21.18 -20.48 7.18
CA GLY A 349 21.70 -19.42 8.05
C GLY A 349 22.81 -18.60 7.42
N GLU A 350 23.78 -19.26 6.77
CA GLU A 350 24.91 -18.59 6.11
C GLU A 350 24.46 -17.76 4.89
N ARG A 351 23.53 -18.27 4.10
CA ARG A 351 22.96 -17.57 2.93
C ARG A 351 22.19 -16.30 3.37
N VAL A 352 21.36 -16.44 4.40
CA VAL A 352 20.58 -15.33 4.97
C VAL A 352 21.50 -14.28 5.59
N TRP A 353 22.53 -14.70 6.34
CA TRP A 353 23.51 -13.81 6.93
C TRP A 353 24.23 -12.96 5.87
N ARG A 354 24.77 -13.60 4.80
CA ARG A 354 25.47 -12.87 3.72
C ARG A 354 24.54 -11.83 3.07
N TRP A 355 23.31 -12.21 2.84
CA TRP A 355 22.32 -11.32 2.25
C TRP A 355 21.98 -10.14 3.18
N LEU A 356 21.76 -10.39 4.48
CA LEU A 356 21.50 -9.33 5.47
C LEU A 356 22.68 -8.37 5.61
N VAL A 357 23.93 -8.90 5.61
CA VAL A 357 25.14 -8.07 5.61
C VAL A 357 25.20 -7.18 4.35
N ALA A 358 24.86 -7.71 3.19
CA ALA A 358 24.81 -6.94 1.95
C ALA A 358 23.75 -5.82 2.02
N GLN A 359 22.52 -6.11 2.45
CA GLN A 359 21.46 -5.11 2.61
C GLN A 359 21.84 -4.03 3.64
N ARG A 360 22.43 -4.42 4.76
CA ARG A 360 22.94 -3.47 5.76
C ARG A 360 23.99 -2.52 5.17
N LYS A 361 24.97 -3.05 4.39
CA LYS A 361 25.99 -2.22 3.71
C LYS A 361 25.37 -1.22 2.74
N GLN A 362 24.23 -1.57 2.16
CA GLN A 362 23.42 -0.69 1.30
C GLN A 362 22.55 0.31 2.08
N GLY A 363 22.66 0.35 3.41
CA GLY A 363 21.94 1.31 4.25
C GLY A 363 20.50 0.94 4.60
N VAL A 364 20.08 -0.31 4.33
CA VAL A 364 18.75 -0.81 4.74
C VAL A 364 18.80 -1.19 6.21
N PRO A 365 17.91 -0.63 7.05
CA PRO A 365 17.82 -1.02 8.46
C PRO A 365 17.46 -2.50 8.61
N VAL A 366 18.14 -3.20 9.53
CA VAL A 366 17.88 -4.60 9.87
C VAL A 366 17.47 -4.69 11.33
N VAL A 367 16.42 -5.43 11.62
CA VAL A 367 15.88 -5.64 12.97
C VAL A 367 15.79 -7.13 13.24
N PHE A 368 16.56 -7.62 14.19
CA PHE A 368 16.46 -9.01 14.61
C PHE A 368 15.52 -9.14 15.82
N LEU A 369 14.56 -10.05 15.70
CA LEU A 369 13.65 -10.42 16.79
C LEU A 369 13.71 -11.93 17.02
N GLY A 370 13.80 -12.34 18.27
CA GLY A 370 13.95 -13.74 18.69
C GLY A 370 15.39 -14.22 18.65
N ASP A 371 15.83 -14.82 17.56
CA ASP A 371 17.21 -15.28 17.30
C ASP A 371 17.78 -14.57 16.06
N PHE A 372 19.11 -14.59 15.92
CA PHE A 372 19.77 -14.07 14.72
C PHE A 372 19.57 -14.98 13.49
N GLY A 373 19.30 -16.27 13.71
CA GLY A 373 19.13 -17.26 12.64
C GLY A 373 20.43 -17.82 12.07
N PHE A 374 21.57 -17.21 12.37
CA PHE A 374 22.92 -17.61 11.93
C PHE A 374 23.84 -17.87 13.12
N PRO A 375 25.05 -18.47 12.91
CA PRO A 375 26.01 -18.71 13.98
C PRO A 375 26.41 -17.42 14.71
N THR A 376 26.52 -17.48 16.03
CA THR A 376 26.81 -16.34 16.90
C THR A 376 28.27 -16.32 17.37
N ASP A 377 29.19 -16.67 16.48
CA ASP A 377 30.64 -16.48 16.64
C ASP A 377 31.04 -15.04 16.22
N ASP A 378 32.27 -14.66 16.53
CA ASP A 378 32.77 -13.32 16.29
C ASP A 378 32.80 -12.95 14.79
N TYR A 379 33.01 -13.92 13.88
CA TYR A 379 32.98 -13.69 12.44
C TYR A 379 31.60 -13.22 11.97
N HIS A 380 30.52 -13.89 12.42
CA HIS A 380 29.17 -13.54 12.02
C HIS A 380 28.63 -12.29 12.74
N LEU A 381 29.08 -12.05 13.97
CA LEU A 381 28.64 -10.91 14.77
C LEU A 381 29.32 -9.59 14.39
N GLN A 382 30.60 -9.65 14.02
CA GLN A 382 31.45 -8.48 13.73
C GLN A 382 30.84 -7.52 12.69
N PRO A 383 30.23 -7.96 11.56
CA PRO A 383 29.59 -7.05 10.62
C PRO A 383 28.46 -6.21 11.23
N PHE A 384 27.85 -6.66 12.30
CA PHE A 384 26.81 -5.95 13.04
C PHE A 384 27.34 -5.15 14.25
N GLY A 385 28.64 -5.07 14.45
CA GLY A 385 29.23 -4.42 15.62
C GLY A 385 28.83 -5.08 16.93
N LEU A 386 28.68 -6.40 16.91
CA LEU A 386 28.39 -7.26 18.04
C LEU A 386 29.59 -8.14 18.30
N ALA A 387 29.79 -8.57 19.56
CA ALA A 387 30.84 -9.48 19.96
C ALA A 387 30.35 -10.39 21.08
N ARG A 388 31.00 -11.49 21.29
CA ARG A 388 30.80 -12.30 22.49
C ARG A 388 31.33 -11.56 23.71
N SER A 389 30.60 -11.59 24.82
CA SER A 389 31.07 -11.06 26.11
C SER A 389 31.84 -12.12 26.94
N SER A 390 31.64 -13.40 26.63
CA SER A 390 32.33 -14.56 27.20
C SER A 390 32.38 -15.68 26.17
N SER A 391 33.35 -16.62 26.33
CA SER A 391 33.46 -17.82 25.50
C SER A 391 32.45 -18.92 25.88
N GLU A 392 31.94 -18.89 27.09
CA GLU A 392 31.04 -19.91 27.63
C GLU A 392 29.59 -19.44 27.63
N LYS A 393 28.66 -20.37 27.43
CA LYS A 393 27.25 -20.12 27.66
C LYS A 393 27.02 -19.81 29.13
N ILE A 394 26.08 -18.99 29.42
CA ILE A 394 25.70 -18.59 30.78
C ILE A 394 24.42 -19.32 31.13
N GLU A 395 24.47 -20.12 32.18
CA GLU A 395 23.35 -20.91 32.67
C GLU A 395 23.06 -20.53 34.12
N GLY A 396 21.79 -20.33 34.45
CA GLY A 396 21.39 -20.10 35.83
C GLY A 396 20.33 -19.04 36.04
N ILE A 397 20.26 -18.55 37.27
CA ILE A 397 19.31 -17.49 37.62
C ILE A 397 19.81 -16.16 37.08
N VAL A 398 19.04 -15.55 36.19
CA VAL A 398 19.36 -14.30 35.53
C VAL A 398 18.59 -13.15 36.20
N LYS A 399 19.21 -11.98 36.29
CA LYS A 399 18.57 -10.74 36.75
C LYS A 399 18.61 -9.67 35.67
N VAL A 400 17.66 -8.75 35.70
CA VAL A 400 17.69 -7.57 34.86
C VAL A 400 18.71 -6.59 35.42
N ALA A 401 19.87 -6.46 34.77
CA ALA A 401 20.89 -5.48 35.12
C ALA A 401 20.57 -4.08 34.59
N LYS A 402 19.91 -4.01 33.46
CA LYS A 402 19.42 -2.76 32.84
C LYS A 402 18.14 -3.04 32.06
N ALA A 403 17.12 -2.20 32.20
CA ALA A 403 15.97 -2.14 31.33
C ALA A 403 15.57 -0.68 31.11
N ASP A 404 15.47 -0.25 29.87
CA ASP A 404 14.94 1.06 29.51
C ASP A 404 13.41 1.03 29.60
N PRO A 405 12.77 1.82 30.50
CA PRO A 405 11.33 1.77 30.74
C PRO A 405 10.48 2.27 29.56
N ASP A 406 11.06 3.01 28.64
CA ASP A 406 10.37 3.45 27.42
C ASP A 406 10.20 2.32 26.40
N PHE A 407 11.05 1.30 26.49
CA PHE A 407 11.08 0.17 25.57
C PHE A 407 10.62 -1.15 26.19
N PHE A 408 10.77 -1.34 27.50
CA PHE A 408 10.45 -2.59 28.17
C PHE A 408 9.41 -2.41 29.27
N GLY A 409 8.63 -3.47 29.52
CA GLY A 409 7.53 -3.46 30.47
C GLY A 409 6.22 -2.93 29.86
N PHE A 410 6.03 -3.10 28.55
CA PHE A 410 4.87 -2.56 27.82
C PHE A 410 3.55 -3.17 28.31
N GLU A 411 3.43 -4.49 28.29
CA GLU A 411 2.30 -5.24 28.88
C GLU A 411 2.79 -6.14 30.02
N MET A 412 4.02 -6.61 29.93
CA MET A 412 4.66 -7.51 30.86
C MET A 412 6.13 -7.12 31.08
N ARG A 413 6.66 -7.38 32.29
CA ARG A 413 8.08 -7.17 32.61
C ARG A 413 8.96 -8.21 31.90
N PRO A 414 10.25 -7.90 31.66
CA PRO A 414 11.22 -8.89 31.17
C PRO A 414 11.22 -10.16 32.01
N VAL A 415 11.32 -11.29 31.35
CA VAL A 415 11.34 -12.60 31.99
C VAL A 415 12.71 -12.82 32.66
N VAL A 416 12.69 -13.13 33.93
CA VAL A 416 13.88 -13.45 34.75
C VAL A 416 13.69 -14.83 35.37
N ASP A 417 14.06 -15.86 34.66
CA ASP A 417 14.00 -17.23 35.13
C ASP A 417 15.32 -17.94 34.86
N LYS A 418 15.39 -19.24 35.17
CA LYS A 418 16.53 -20.04 34.74
C LYS A 418 16.62 -20.00 33.24
N LEU A 419 17.49 -19.15 32.72
CA LEU A 419 17.73 -18.99 31.28
C LEU A 419 19.12 -19.53 30.97
N GLU A 420 19.19 -20.26 29.89
CA GLU A 420 20.42 -20.47 29.15
C GLU A 420 20.53 -19.35 28.13
N PHE A 421 21.54 -18.50 28.22
CA PHE A 421 21.69 -17.44 27.28
C PHE A 421 23.12 -17.31 26.74
N PHE A 422 23.15 -16.79 25.54
CA PHE A 422 24.36 -16.57 24.78
C PHE A 422 24.98 -15.22 25.23
N PRO A 423 26.25 -15.20 25.68
CA PRO A 423 26.89 -13.98 26.12
C PRO A 423 27.16 -13.04 24.95
N LEU A 424 26.46 -11.93 24.92
CA LEU A 424 26.47 -10.95 23.84
C LEU A 424 26.77 -9.55 24.37
N ARG A 425 27.65 -8.84 23.68
CA ARG A 425 27.95 -7.43 23.90
C ARG A 425 27.69 -6.61 22.64
N SER A 426 26.91 -5.56 22.76
CA SER A 426 26.76 -4.54 21.72
C SER A 426 27.93 -3.57 21.80
N GLN A 427 28.69 -3.43 20.71
CA GLN A 427 29.82 -2.53 20.60
C GLN A 427 29.42 -1.13 20.12
N SER A 428 28.20 -0.97 19.58
CA SER A 428 27.70 0.30 19.04
C SER A 428 26.22 0.46 19.32
N GLY A 429 25.80 1.72 19.54
CA GLY A 429 24.39 2.05 19.80
C GLY A 429 24.02 2.06 21.28
N SER A 430 22.73 2.01 21.56
CA SER A 430 22.14 2.09 22.90
C SER A 430 21.62 0.73 23.33
N VAL A 431 22.22 0.16 24.37
CA VAL A 431 21.72 -1.05 25.02
C VAL A 431 20.44 -0.70 25.77
N LEU A 432 19.35 -1.39 25.45
CA LEU A 432 18.01 -1.19 26.02
C LEU A 432 17.71 -2.17 27.15
N LEU A 433 18.17 -3.43 27.01
CA LEU A 433 18.00 -4.48 27.98
C LEU A 433 19.34 -5.23 28.17
N ARG A 434 19.78 -5.35 29.41
CA ARG A 434 20.91 -6.20 29.79
C ARG A 434 20.47 -7.17 30.86
N LEU A 435 20.76 -8.43 30.64
CA LEU A 435 20.58 -9.51 31.58
C LEU A 435 21.96 -9.89 32.14
N SER A 436 22.04 -10.29 33.40
CA SER A 436 23.29 -10.76 34.00
C SER A 436 23.03 -11.89 34.99
N ASP A 437 24.03 -12.77 35.14
CA ASP A 437 24.06 -13.75 36.22
C ASP A 437 24.62 -13.14 37.53
N ASN A 438 24.84 -13.99 38.53
CA ASN A 438 25.43 -13.58 39.81
C ASN A 438 26.97 -13.51 39.77
N GLN A 439 27.57 -13.97 38.68
CA GLN A 439 29.03 -13.98 38.48
C GLN A 439 29.51 -12.76 37.69
N GLY A 440 28.59 -11.93 37.17
CA GLY A 440 28.88 -10.72 36.40
C GLY A 440 28.98 -10.97 34.89
N ASN A 441 28.71 -12.17 34.42
CA ASN A 441 28.50 -12.40 32.98
C ASN A 441 27.20 -11.77 32.53
N PHE A 442 27.16 -11.27 31.29
CA PHE A 442 25.98 -10.54 30.83
C PHE A 442 25.68 -10.80 29.37
N GLN A 443 24.43 -10.56 29.03
CA GLN A 443 23.93 -10.47 27.65
C GLN A 443 23.26 -9.10 27.47
N ASP A 444 23.69 -8.37 26.43
CA ASP A 444 22.91 -7.27 25.91
C ASP A 444 21.77 -7.88 25.09
N ALA A 445 20.65 -8.12 25.75
CA ALA A 445 19.51 -8.84 25.17
C ALA A 445 18.73 -7.96 24.16
N ALA A 446 18.87 -6.63 24.23
CA ALA A 446 18.28 -5.72 23.27
C ALA A 446 19.09 -4.44 23.10
N ALA A 447 19.17 -3.93 21.87
CA ALA A 447 19.77 -2.65 21.57
C ALA A 447 19.18 -2.00 20.32
N ILE A 448 19.19 -0.65 20.29
CA ILE A 448 19.12 0.14 19.06
C ILE A 448 20.53 0.41 18.59
N THR A 449 20.80 0.17 17.32
CA THR A 449 22.12 0.27 16.71
C THR A 449 22.13 1.20 15.50
N PRO A 450 23.30 1.62 15.00
CA PRO A 450 23.36 2.43 13.77
C PRO A 450 22.74 1.76 12.53
N TRP A 451 22.65 0.43 12.51
CA TRP A 451 22.11 -0.35 11.40
C TRP A 451 20.66 -0.80 11.61
N GLY A 452 20.03 -0.54 12.76
CA GLY A 452 18.68 -0.97 13.13
C GLY A 452 18.58 -1.35 14.59
N GLY A 453 18.45 -2.63 14.90
CA GLY A 453 18.38 -3.08 16.30
C GLY A 453 18.06 -4.55 16.44
N TYR A 454 18.04 -5.02 17.69
CA TYR A 454 17.66 -6.40 17.98
C TYR A 454 17.03 -6.53 19.36
N VAL A 455 16.17 -7.53 19.50
CA VAL A 455 15.65 -8.01 20.77
C VAL A 455 15.66 -9.54 20.75
N LEU A 456 16.37 -10.15 21.68
CA LEU A 456 16.50 -11.60 21.74
C LEU A 456 15.40 -12.21 22.62
N ASP A 457 15.02 -13.45 22.28
CA ASP A 457 14.10 -14.23 23.13
C ASP A 457 14.65 -14.40 24.54
N PRO A 458 13.74 -14.44 25.53
CA PRO A 458 12.29 -14.39 25.48
C PRO A 458 11.72 -12.97 25.69
N ASN A 459 12.45 -11.91 25.29
CA ASN A 459 12.13 -10.52 25.71
C ASN A 459 11.35 -9.71 24.66
N VAL A 460 10.93 -10.31 23.54
CA VAL A 460 10.04 -9.67 22.56
C VAL A 460 8.61 -9.69 23.10
N PHE A 461 8.11 -10.86 23.34
CA PHE A 461 6.83 -11.16 23.99
C PHE A 461 6.96 -12.48 24.75
N HIS A 462 6.02 -12.74 25.64
CA HIS A 462 6.00 -13.99 26.40
C HIS A 462 4.65 -14.65 26.29
N GLU A 463 4.65 -15.97 26.10
CA GLU A 463 3.47 -16.79 26.03
C GLU A 463 3.20 -17.42 27.40
N ILE A 464 2.00 -17.23 27.90
CA ILE A 464 1.52 -17.84 29.14
C ILE A 464 0.45 -18.83 28.77
N THR A 465 0.69 -20.10 29.03
CA THR A 465 -0.31 -21.17 28.86
C THR A 465 -1.03 -21.37 30.17
N LEU A 466 -2.33 -21.08 30.16
CA LEU A 466 -3.22 -21.29 31.32
C LEU A 466 -4.02 -22.58 31.10
N PRO A 467 -4.11 -23.46 32.10
CA PRO A 467 -5.01 -24.61 32.04
C PRO A 467 -6.43 -24.10 31.73
N GLU A 468 -7.13 -24.72 30.80
CA GLU A 468 -8.49 -24.39 30.36
C GLU A 468 -8.67 -23.08 29.57
N ALA A 469 -7.73 -22.11 29.61
CA ALA A 469 -7.85 -20.83 28.94
C ALA A 469 -6.99 -20.71 27.67
N GLY A 470 -6.08 -21.67 27.44
CA GLY A 470 -5.19 -21.65 26.27
C GLY A 470 -3.93 -20.82 26.45
N THR A 471 -3.21 -20.58 25.37
CA THR A 471 -1.97 -19.81 25.35
C THR A 471 -2.28 -18.34 25.04
N HIS A 472 -1.80 -17.43 25.89
CA HIS A 472 -1.94 -15.99 25.77
C HIS A 472 -0.56 -15.35 25.65
N ALA A 473 -0.36 -14.52 24.65
CA ALA A 473 0.91 -13.82 24.45
C ALA A 473 0.79 -12.34 24.87
N HIS A 474 1.83 -11.82 25.52
CA HIS A 474 1.91 -10.44 26.00
C HIS A 474 3.23 -9.80 25.58
N TRP A 475 3.17 -8.57 25.09
CA TRP A 475 4.35 -7.82 24.73
C TRP A 475 5.18 -7.42 25.96
N ILE A 476 6.43 -7.77 25.96
CA ILE A 476 7.44 -7.26 26.90
C ILE A 476 8.01 -5.97 26.34
N LEU A 477 8.38 -6.01 25.04
CA LEU A 477 8.86 -4.87 24.27
C LEU A 477 7.73 -3.90 23.95
N ASN A 478 7.99 -2.60 23.98
CA ASN A 478 7.13 -1.58 23.36
C ASN A 478 7.35 -1.57 21.83
N PRO A 479 6.52 -2.25 21.03
CA PRO A 479 6.80 -2.43 19.62
C PRO A 479 6.68 -1.13 18.82
N PHE A 480 5.85 -0.20 19.26
CA PHE A 480 5.68 1.08 18.57
C PHE A 480 6.94 1.94 18.64
N ARG A 481 7.54 2.03 19.82
CA ARG A 481 8.77 2.81 19.99
C ARG A 481 9.96 2.11 19.37
N PHE A 482 10.10 0.83 19.61
CA PHE A 482 11.22 0.07 19.09
C PHE A 482 11.27 0.07 17.55
N PHE A 483 10.18 -0.27 16.87
CA PHE A 483 10.16 -0.23 15.41
C PHE A 483 10.35 1.18 14.85
N ALA A 484 9.81 2.21 15.51
CA ALA A 484 10.02 3.58 15.05
C ALA A 484 11.50 3.98 15.10
N GLU A 485 12.24 3.61 16.13
CA GLU A 485 13.66 3.94 16.29
C GLU A 485 14.56 3.00 15.48
N ALA A 486 14.34 1.68 15.54
CA ALA A 486 15.16 0.70 14.81
C ALA A 486 15.04 0.84 13.28
N LEU A 487 13.85 1.14 12.76
CA LEU A 487 13.63 1.43 11.34
C LEU A 487 13.94 2.89 10.96
N LYS A 488 14.47 3.70 11.90
CA LYS A 488 14.80 5.11 11.68
C LYS A 488 13.63 5.89 11.04
N ARG A 489 12.43 5.71 11.59
CA ARG A 489 11.19 6.29 11.03
C ARG A 489 11.33 7.80 10.86
N PRO A 490 11.24 8.33 9.63
CA PRO A 490 11.37 9.75 9.41
C PRO A 490 10.17 10.53 9.95
N VAL A 491 10.40 11.80 10.27
CA VAL A 491 9.33 12.75 10.61
C VAL A 491 8.60 13.15 9.33
N ALA A 492 7.49 12.47 9.05
CA ALA A 492 6.73 12.55 7.80
C ALA A 492 5.22 12.40 8.07
N PRO A 493 4.35 12.78 7.12
CA PRO A 493 2.95 12.33 7.15
C PRO A 493 2.88 10.84 6.80
N TRP A 494 1.95 10.11 7.44
CA TRP A 494 1.77 8.67 7.28
C TRP A 494 0.30 8.33 7.07
N PRO A 495 -0.07 7.35 6.25
CA PRO A 495 -1.47 7.00 6.01
C PRO A 495 -2.14 6.44 7.26
N ASP A 496 -3.45 6.70 7.37
CA ASP A 496 -4.31 6.18 8.43
C ASP A 496 -5.68 5.82 7.87
N ILE A 497 -6.11 4.57 8.04
CA ILE A 497 -7.42 4.08 7.56
C ILE A 497 -8.45 3.95 8.69
N THR A 498 -8.06 4.26 9.92
CA THR A 498 -8.95 4.19 11.09
C THR A 498 -9.84 5.42 11.23
N THR A 499 -9.47 6.49 10.54
CA THR A 499 -10.09 7.82 10.62
C THR A 499 -10.44 8.33 9.24
N ARG A 500 -11.60 8.98 9.10
CA ARG A 500 -11.99 9.72 7.91
C ARG A 500 -12.65 11.04 8.32
N SER A 501 -12.26 12.12 7.66
CA SER A 501 -12.76 13.47 7.98
C SER A 501 -12.74 13.75 9.48
N GLY A 502 -11.65 13.37 10.19
CA GLY A 502 -11.45 13.60 11.62
C GLY A 502 -12.29 12.74 12.57
N ARG A 503 -13.11 11.83 12.09
CA ARG A 503 -13.90 10.90 12.89
C ARG A 503 -13.42 9.47 12.72
N ARG A 504 -13.56 8.65 13.77
CA ARG A 504 -13.28 7.21 13.68
C ARG A 504 -14.23 6.56 12.69
N VAL A 505 -13.71 5.77 11.77
CA VAL A 505 -14.51 5.03 10.79
C VAL A 505 -15.35 3.97 11.51
N VAL A 506 -16.58 3.78 11.05
CA VAL A 506 -17.43 2.64 11.41
C VAL A 506 -17.96 1.96 10.15
N THR A 507 -17.85 0.64 10.14
CA THR A 507 -18.40 -0.25 9.11
C THR A 507 -19.32 -1.27 9.75
N VAL A 508 -20.25 -1.80 8.96
CA VAL A 508 -21.14 -2.89 9.40
C VAL A 508 -21.20 -3.93 8.30
N HIS A 509 -21.01 -5.20 8.67
CA HIS A 509 -21.30 -6.31 7.76
C HIS A 509 -21.91 -7.51 8.48
N ILE A 510 -22.67 -8.29 7.73
CA ILE A 510 -23.39 -9.45 8.19
C ILE A 510 -23.03 -10.62 7.28
N ASP A 511 -22.60 -11.70 7.88
CA ASP A 511 -22.41 -12.96 7.17
C ASP A 511 -23.70 -13.77 7.15
N GLY A 512 -23.85 -14.62 6.15
CA GLY A 512 -25.11 -15.30 5.81
C GLY A 512 -25.56 -16.37 6.79
N ASP A 513 -24.67 -16.81 7.67
CA ASP A 513 -24.90 -17.90 8.59
C ASP A 513 -26.14 -17.69 9.46
N GLY A 514 -26.93 -18.77 9.59
CA GLY A 514 -28.15 -18.76 10.37
C GLY A 514 -29.33 -18.04 9.71
N MET A 515 -29.21 -17.71 8.42
CA MET A 515 -30.32 -17.08 7.69
C MET A 515 -31.62 -17.96 7.78
N ALA A 516 -31.46 -19.27 7.71
CA ALA A 516 -32.52 -20.24 7.78
C ALA A 516 -32.92 -20.70 9.21
N ASN A 517 -32.18 -20.21 10.23
CA ASN A 517 -32.48 -20.61 11.62
C ASN A 517 -33.82 -20.05 12.07
N ARG A 518 -34.57 -20.85 12.82
CA ARG A 518 -35.80 -20.38 13.46
C ARG A 518 -35.48 -19.67 14.76
N THR A 519 -36.11 -18.53 14.96
CA THR A 519 -35.91 -17.75 16.18
C THR A 519 -36.56 -18.43 17.40
N LEU A 520 -35.87 -18.33 18.52
CA LEU A 520 -36.37 -18.74 19.85
C LEU A 520 -36.85 -17.53 20.66
N VAL A 521 -36.89 -16.35 20.07
CA VAL A 521 -37.44 -15.15 20.71
C VAL A 521 -38.96 -15.24 20.70
N PRO A 522 -39.62 -15.27 21.86
CA PRO A 522 -41.07 -15.53 21.93
C PRO A 522 -41.95 -14.58 21.10
N GLU A 523 -41.58 -13.29 21.04
CA GLU A 523 -42.27 -12.27 20.24
C GLU A 523 -42.29 -12.58 18.74
N TYR A 524 -41.32 -13.36 18.26
CA TYR A 524 -41.12 -13.69 16.84
C TYR A 524 -41.26 -15.16 16.56
N ALA A 525 -41.95 -15.91 17.40
CA ALA A 525 -42.14 -17.37 17.26
C ALA A 525 -42.54 -17.75 15.82
N GLY A 526 -41.84 -18.75 15.26
CA GLY A 526 -42.08 -19.25 13.91
C GLY A 526 -41.37 -18.48 12.78
N GLN A 527 -40.82 -17.27 13.03
CA GLN A 527 -40.06 -16.50 12.05
C GLN A 527 -38.63 -17.02 11.93
N PHE A 528 -37.97 -16.65 10.83
CA PHE A 528 -36.51 -16.87 10.69
C PHE A 528 -35.71 -15.80 11.46
N SER A 529 -34.56 -16.17 11.95
CA SER A 529 -33.63 -15.19 12.60
C SER A 529 -33.27 -14.04 11.67
N SER A 530 -33.17 -14.26 10.36
CA SER A 530 -32.98 -13.22 9.35
C SER A 530 -34.12 -12.20 9.30
N GLU A 531 -35.37 -12.61 9.53
CA GLU A 531 -36.52 -11.69 9.61
C GLU A 531 -36.47 -10.83 10.87
N VAL A 532 -36.03 -11.44 11.97
CA VAL A 532 -35.85 -10.71 13.25
C VAL A 532 -34.74 -9.67 13.10
N VAL A 533 -33.60 -10.03 12.49
CA VAL A 533 -32.51 -9.08 12.22
C VAL A 533 -32.96 -7.99 11.25
N GLU A 534 -33.73 -8.32 10.19
CA GLU A 534 -34.29 -7.33 9.28
C GLU A 534 -35.09 -6.29 10.07
N LYS A 535 -36.04 -6.76 10.91
CA LYS A 535 -36.99 -5.91 11.62
C LYS A 535 -36.31 -5.09 12.72
N GLU A 536 -35.53 -5.76 13.57
CA GLU A 536 -35.03 -5.20 14.81
C GLU A 536 -33.75 -4.42 14.68
N ILE A 537 -32.99 -4.68 13.63
CA ILE A 537 -31.70 -4.07 13.40
C ILE A 537 -31.69 -3.27 12.10
N LEU A 538 -31.87 -3.93 10.94
CA LEU A 538 -31.65 -3.26 9.66
C LEU A 538 -32.65 -2.14 9.38
N ARG A 539 -33.90 -2.28 9.80
CA ARG A 539 -34.91 -1.23 9.65
C ARG A 539 -34.89 -0.15 10.74
N ARG A 540 -34.18 -0.40 11.84
CA ARG A 540 -34.04 0.60 12.93
C ARG A 540 -32.77 1.46 12.77
N TYR A 541 -31.67 0.84 12.34
CA TYR A 541 -30.37 1.50 12.21
C TYR A 541 -30.02 1.63 10.72
N HIS A 542 -30.30 2.78 10.13
CA HIS A 542 -30.08 3.06 8.71
C HIS A 542 -28.59 3.29 8.38
N TRP A 543 -27.73 2.37 8.78
CA TRP A 543 -26.30 2.46 8.55
C TRP A 543 -25.89 1.66 7.31
N PRO A 544 -24.86 2.12 6.57
CA PRO A 544 -24.30 1.31 5.48
C PRO A 544 -23.93 -0.07 6.00
N THR A 545 -24.56 -1.10 5.49
CA THR A 545 -24.38 -2.48 5.94
C THR A 545 -24.17 -3.38 4.73
N ALA A 546 -23.02 -4.07 4.65
CA ALA A 546 -22.84 -5.15 3.69
C ALA A 546 -23.53 -6.40 4.22
N VAL A 547 -24.34 -7.03 3.38
CA VAL A 547 -25.00 -8.30 3.70
C VAL A 547 -24.52 -9.35 2.73
N ALA A 548 -23.75 -10.30 3.27
CA ALA A 548 -23.13 -11.38 2.52
C ALA A 548 -23.98 -12.65 2.62
N PHE A 549 -24.76 -12.94 1.59
CA PHE A 549 -25.59 -14.14 1.55
C PHE A 549 -24.79 -15.37 1.09
N ILE A 550 -25.09 -16.55 1.65
CA ILE A 550 -24.62 -17.85 1.16
C ILE A 550 -25.48 -18.22 -0.05
N ALA A 551 -24.89 -18.21 -1.24
CA ALA A 551 -25.66 -18.38 -2.48
C ALA A 551 -26.30 -19.77 -2.58
N GLY A 552 -25.65 -20.81 -2.07
CA GLY A 552 -26.15 -22.19 -2.05
C GLY A 552 -27.38 -22.42 -1.15
N GLU A 553 -27.68 -21.53 -0.20
CA GLU A 553 -28.92 -21.59 0.59
C GLU A 553 -30.14 -21.04 -0.15
N LEU A 554 -29.91 -20.30 -1.24
CA LEU A 554 -30.95 -19.57 -1.96
C LEU A 554 -31.32 -20.19 -3.31
N VAL A 555 -30.76 -21.34 -3.65
CA VAL A 555 -31.08 -22.08 -4.88
C VAL A 555 -31.93 -23.32 -4.58
N ASP A 556 -32.79 -23.71 -5.54
CA ASP A 556 -33.75 -24.77 -5.36
C ASP A 556 -33.10 -26.17 -5.30
N ASP A 557 -31.88 -26.31 -5.83
CA ASP A 557 -31.02 -27.50 -5.77
C ASP A 557 -29.86 -27.35 -4.75
N GLY A 558 -29.98 -26.41 -3.82
CA GLY A 558 -28.95 -26.04 -2.85
C GLY A 558 -29.04 -26.75 -1.50
N VAL A 559 -28.64 -26.01 -0.44
CA VAL A 559 -28.59 -26.55 0.93
C VAL A 559 -29.99 -26.82 1.49
N TYR A 560 -30.95 -25.94 1.20
CA TYR A 560 -32.33 -26.00 1.74
C TYR A 560 -33.37 -25.90 0.63
N PRO A 561 -33.54 -26.92 -0.23
CA PRO A 561 -34.44 -26.83 -1.38
C PRO A 561 -35.88 -26.41 -1.04
N GLY A 562 -36.46 -26.96 0.04
CA GLY A 562 -37.82 -26.65 0.49
C GLY A 562 -37.97 -25.24 1.08
N LEU A 563 -36.92 -24.59 1.52
CA LEU A 563 -36.93 -23.22 2.13
C LEU A 563 -36.43 -22.15 1.19
N ALA A 564 -35.69 -22.51 0.14
CA ALA A 564 -35.04 -21.56 -0.76
C ALA A 564 -35.98 -20.45 -1.30
N PRO A 565 -37.22 -20.70 -1.71
CA PRO A 565 -38.15 -19.67 -2.13
C PRO A 565 -38.46 -18.63 -1.04
N GLN A 566 -38.66 -19.09 0.21
CA GLN A 566 -38.90 -18.18 1.34
C GLN A 566 -37.69 -17.37 1.70
N LEU A 567 -36.50 -18.03 1.75
CA LEU A 567 -35.21 -17.34 2.02
C LEU A 567 -34.92 -16.31 0.95
N ARG A 568 -35.17 -16.59 -0.33
CA ARG A 568 -35.03 -15.60 -1.41
C ARG A 568 -35.94 -14.38 -1.22
N GLN A 569 -37.18 -14.58 -0.75
CA GLN A 569 -38.07 -13.45 -0.47
C GLN A 569 -37.53 -12.55 0.64
N ILE A 570 -37.01 -13.15 1.71
CA ILE A 570 -36.39 -12.40 2.82
C ILE A 570 -35.16 -11.68 2.31
N ALA A 571 -34.26 -12.36 1.60
CA ALA A 571 -33.06 -11.77 1.02
C ALA A 571 -33.39 -10.57 0.12
N ARG A 572 -34.42 -10.67 -0.75
CA ARG A 572 -34.88 -9.58 -1.62
C ARG A 572 -35.44 -8.39 -0.84
N ARG A 573 -36.15 -8.62 0.27
CA ARG A 573 -36.65 -7.53 1.13
C ARG A 573 -35.48 -6.77 1.76
N ILE A 574 -34.50 -7.48 2.28
CA ILE A 574 -33.28 -6.91 2.86
C ILE A 574 -32.51 -6.15 1.77
N ALA A 575 -32.28 -6.75 0.61
CA ALA A 575 -31.52 -6.15 -0.50
C ALA A 575 -32.12 -4.84 -1.02
N ARG A 576 -33.43 -4.64 -0.92
CA ARG A 576 -34.11 -3.40 -1.34
C ARG A 576 -33.89 -2.22 -0.40
N LEU A 577 -33.44 -2.42 0.83
CA LEU A 577 -33.16 -1.32 1.76
C LEU A 577 -32.02 -0.45 1.21
N PRO A 578 -32.18 0.90 1.16
CA PRO A 578 -31.23 1.79 0.48
C PRO A 578 -29.80 1.74 1.02
N TRP A 579 -29.63 1.43 2.30
CA TRP A 579 -28.34 1.39 2.99
C TRP A 579 -27.65 0.03 2.92
N ILE A 580 -28.29 -1.00 2.34
CA ILE A 580 -27.68 -2.32 2.17
C ILE A 580 -26.74 -2.31 0.97
N GLU A 581 -25.55 -2.84 1.18
CA GLU A 581 -24.53 -3.13 0.21
C GLU A 581 -24.52 -4.62 -0.12
N ALA A 582 -24.44 -4.96 -1.40
CA ALA A 582 -24.45 -6.32 -1.86
C ALA A 582 -23.10 -7.02 -1.63
N ALA A 583 -23.14 -8.19 -0.98
CA ALA A 583 -21.99 -9.04 -0.76
C ALA A 583 -22.35 -10.51 -0.91
N THR A 584 -21.36 -11.36 -1.11
CA THR A 584 -21.49 -12.81 -1.10
C THR A 584 -20.70 -13.43 0.05
N HIS A 585 -21.29 -14.43 0.69
CA HIS A 585 -20.62 -15.31 1.65
C HIS A 585 -20.34 -16.66 1.03
N THR A 586 -19.89 -16.62 -0.24
CA THR A 586 -19.54 -17.76 -1.08
C THR A 586 -20.72 -18.60 -1.54
N TYR A 587 -20.48 -19.68 -2.28
CA TYR A 587 -21.53 -20.57 -2.78
C TYR A 587 -21.88 -21.67 -1.77
N SER A 588 -20.87 -22.43 -1.34
CA SER A 588 -21.07 -23.59 -0.46
C SER A 588 -20.61 -23.38 0.98
N HIS A 589 -20.22 -22.13 1.34
CA HIS A 589 -19.70 -21.81 2.66
C HIS A 589 -18.54 -22.75 3.08
N PRO A 590 -17.37 -22.68 2.42
CA PRO A 590 -16.18 -23.41 2.88
C PRO A 590 -15.88 -23.20 4.36
N PHE A 591 -15.68 -24.30 5.11
CA PHE A 591 -15.27 -24.26 6.52
C PHE A 591 -13.76 -24.36 6.69
N ASP A 592 -13.08 -25.01 5.73
CA ASP A 592 -11.63 -25.21 5.68
C ASP A 592 -11.17 -24.97 4.24
N TRP A 593 -10.79 -23.73 3.97
CA TRP A 593 -10.39 -23.26 2.64
C TRP A 593 -9.17 -24.00 2.11
N ARG A 594 -8.16 -24.20 2.95
CA ARG A 594 -6.92 -24.85 2.53
C ARG A 594 -7.09 -26.31 2.18
N ALA A 595 -7.86 -27.02 2.99
CA ALA A 595 -8.17 -28.42 2.67
C ALA A 595 -8.91 -28.52 1.32
N LEU A 596 -9.88 -27.66 1.08
CA LEU A 596 -10.64 -27.63 -0.16
C LEU A 596 -9.78 -27.23 -1.37
N GLU A 597 -8.97 -26.19 -1.26
CA GLU A 597 -8.04 -25.77 -2.33
C GLU A 597 -7.01 -26.85 -2.65
N ASN A 598 -6.42 -27.49 -1.64
CA ASN A 598 -5.47 -28.59 -1.85
C ASN A 598 -6.12 -29.76 -2.57
N ARG A 599 -7.38 -30.06 -2.24
CA ARG A 599 -8.16 -31.12 -2.95
C ARG A 599 -8.44 -30.71 -4.39
N TRP A 600 -8.81 -29.45 -4.63
CA TRP A 600 -9.04 -28.89 -5.97
C TRP A 600 -7.77 -28.93 -6.82
N LEU A 601 -6.62 -28.46 -6.28
CA LEU A 601 -5.32 -28.49 -6.95
C LEU A 601 -4.85 -29.91 -7.29
N ARG A 602 -5.13 -30.90 -6.45
CA ARG A 602 -4.84 -32.31 -6.77
C ARG A 602 -5.68 -32.79 -7.93
N ARG A 603 -6.99 -32.48 -7.93
CA ARG A 603 -7.89 -32.86 -9.04
C ARG A 603 -7.49 -32.22 -10.35
N SER A 604 -7.21 -30.92 -10.35
CA SER A 604 -6.84 -30.19 -11.56
C SER A 604 -5.53 -30.70 -12.19
N LYS A 605 -4.64 -31.32 -11.40
CA LYS A 605 -3.41 -31.98 -11.84
C LYS A 605 -3.57 -33.48 -12.07
N GLY A 606 -4.77 -34.02 -12.11
CA GLY A 606 -5.03 -35.45 -12.29
C GLY A 606 -4.52 -36.37 -11.14
N ARG A 607 -4.22 -35.79 -9.96
CA ARG A 607 -3.68 -36.54 -8.83
C ARG A 607 -4.80 -37.11 -7.96
N PRO A 608 -4.62 -38.30 -7.36
CA PRO A 608 -5.64 -38.90 -6.53
C PRO A 608 -5.95 -38.06 -5.30
N VAL A 609 -7.23 -37.90 -5.01
CA VAL A 609 -7.73 -37.21 -3.81
C VAL A 609 -8.16 -38.25 -2.80
N ARG A 610 -7.59 -38.25 -1.60
CA ARG A 610 -8.00 -39.15 -0.53
C ARG A 610 -9.49 -38.94 -0.22
N LYS A 611 -10.26 -40.01 -0.17
CA LYS A 611 -11.65 -39.97 0.31
C LYS A 611 -11.68 -39.52 1.77
N GLN A 612 -12.62 -38.66 2.08
CA GLN A 612 -12.84 -38.22 3.46
C GLN A 612 -13.25 -39.44 4.31
N LYS A 613 -12.72 -39.57 5.52
CA LYS A 613 -13.11 -40.63 6.42
C LYS A 613 -14.60 -40.54 6.74
N LYS A 614 -15.30 -41.65 6.78
CA LYS A 614 -16.71 -41.70 7.16
C LYS A 614 -16.87 -41.11 8.58
N GLY A 615 -17.73 -40.09 8.75
CA GLY A 615 -17.90 -39.39 10.03
C GLY A 615 -16.96 -38.21 10.27
N ALA A 616 -16.04 -37.84 9.34
CA ALA A 616 -15.28 -36.62 9.44
C ALA A 616 -16.17 -35.37 9.20
N ALA A 617 -15.85 -34.27 9.84
CA ALA A 617 -16.53 -33.00 9.63
C ALA A 617 -16.51 -32.59 8.14
N HIS A 618 -17.61 -32.03 7.65
CA HIS A 618 -17.69 -31.52 6.29
C HIS A 618 -16.77 -30.28 6.15
N TYR A 619 -16.11 -30.13 4.97
CA TYR A 619 -15.29 -28.97 4.69
C TYR A 619 -16.09 -27.79 4.15
N ASN A 620 -17.38 -27.98 3.81
CA ASN A 620 -18.32 -26.98 3.33
C ASN A 620 -19.77 -27.48 3.58
N LEU A 621 -20.75 -26.62 3.40
CA LEU A 621 -22.16 -27.01 3.46
C LEU A 621 -22.47 -28.08 2.40
N PRO A 622 -23.29 -29.10 2.73
CA PRO A 622 -23.60 -30.15 1.81
C PRO A 622 -24.57 -29.67 0.72
N ILE A 623 -24.08 -29.58 -0.51
CA ILE A 623 -24.87 -29.26 -1.69
C ILE A 623 -24.82 -30.49 -2.61
N PRO A 624 -25.94 -31.06 -3.02
CA PRO A 624 -25.96 -32.27 -3.86
C PRO A 624 -25.19 -32.09 -5.17
N GLY A 625 -24.26 -33.02 -5.46
CA GLY A 625 -23.48 -32.99 -6.69
C GLY A 625 -22.41 -31.91 -6.78
N TYR A 626 -22.32 -31.00 -5.82
CA TYR A 626 -21.33 -29.92 -5.84
C TYR A 626 -19.95 -30.41 -5.41
N GLN A 627 -18.95 -29.97 -6.15
CA GLN A 627 -17.55 -30.09 -5.80
C GLN A 627 -16.93 -28.68 -5.75
N PHE A 628 -16.14 -28.43 -4.72
CA PHE A 628 -15.48 -27.13 -4.52
C PHE A 628 -14.74 -26.66 -5.79
N ASP A 629 -15.04 -25.44 -6.18
CA ASP A 629 -14.42 -24.71 -7.27
C ASP A 629 -14.25 -23.23 -6.86
N PRO A 630 -13.01 -22.70 -6.86
CA PRO A 630 -12.73 -21.32 -6.39
C PRO A 630 -13.51 -20.24 -7.15
N VAL A 631 -13.72 -20.42 -8.45
CA VAL A 631 -14.48 -19.47 -9.28
C VAL A 631 -15.98 -19.53 -8.93
N ARG A 632 -16.51 -20.73 -8.70
CA ARG A 632 -17.92 -20.91 -8.29
C ARG A 632 -18.18 -20.31 -6.92
N GLU A 633 -17.23 -20.44 -5.98
CA GLU A 633 -17.34 -19.85 -4.64
C GLU A 633 -17.32 -18.32 -4.67
N THR A 634 -16.63 -17.72 -5.62
CA THR A 634 -16.45 -16.26 -5.72
C THR A 634 -17.32 -15.62 -6.81
N ALA A 635 -16.85 -15.56 -8.03
CA ALA A 635 -17.55 -14.96 -9.18
C ALA A 635 -18.90 -15.62 -9.48
N GLY A 636 -18.98 -16.95 -9.41
CA GLY A 636 -20.20 -17.71 -9.62
C GLY A 636 -21.27 -17.39 -8.58
N SER A 637 -20.89 -17.35 -7.31
CA SER A 637 -21.75 -16.96 -6.20
C SER A 637 -22.25 -15.51 -6.35
N ALA A 638 -21.36 -14.56 -6.66
CA ALA A 638 -21.72 -13.17 -6.89
C ALA A 638 -22.72 -13.01 -8.05
N SER A 639 -22.45 -13.66 -9.18
CA SER A 639 -23.33 -13.67 -10.35
C SER A 639 -24.71 -14.24 -10.05
N LEU A 640 -24.75 -15.32 -9.27
CA LEU A 640 -25.99 -15.96 -8.85
C LEU A 640 -26.84 -15.04 -7.97
N LEU A 641 -26.25 -14.41 -6.97
CA LEU A 641 -26.94 -13.48 -6.07
C LEU A 641 -27.43 -12.23 -6.80
N ASN A 642 -26.69 -11.73 -7.80
CA ASN A 642 -27.13 -10.61 -8.64
C ASN A 642 -28.41 -10.97 -9.42
N ARG A 643 -28.55 -12.20 -9.90
CA ARG A 643 -29.76 -12.64 -10.60
C ARG A 643 -30.94 -12.92 -9.65
N LEU A 644 -30.68 -13.49 -8.48
CA LEU A 644 -31.74 -14.02 -7.61
C LEU A 644 -32.22 -13.01 -6.55
N VAL A 645 -31.33 -12.13 -6.08
CA VAL A 645 -31.57 -11.36 -4.85
C VAL A 645 -31.49 -9.86 -5.07
N PHE A 646 -30.38 -9.37 -5.59
CA PHE A 646 -30.12 -7.95 -5.63
C PHE A 646 -30.81 -7.27 -6.80
N PRO A 647 -31.40 -6.06 -6.58
CA PRO A 647 -32.01 -5.30 -7.66
C PRO A 647 -30.93 -4.70 -8.59
N PRO A 648 -31.28 -4.39 -9.85
CA PRO A 648 -30.38 -3.69 -10.77
C PRO A 648 -29.75 -2.45 -10.13
N GLY A 649 -28.46 -2.23 -10.36
CA GLY A 649 -27.67 -1.15 -9.77
C GLY A 649 -27.14 -1.41 -8.36
N LYS A 650 -27.37 -2.60 -7.82
CA LYS A 650 -26.79 -3.10 -6.56
C LYS A 650 -26.04 -4.42 -6.79
N GLU A 651 -25.03 -4.44 -7.62
CA GLU A 651 -24.25 -5.64 -7.89
C GLU A 651 -23.36 -6.01 -6.70
N VAL A 652 -23.15 -7.32 -6.51
CA VAL A 652 -22.20 -7.88 -5.56
C VAL A 652 -20.77 -7.47 -5.97
N ARG A 653 -20.11 -6.80 -5.07
CA ARG A 653 -18.70 -6.34 -5.24
C ARG A 653 -17.78 -6.80 -4.12
N VAL A 654 -18.32 -7.47 -3.12
CA VAL A 654 -17.58 -7.90 -1.93
C VAL A 654 -17.81 -9.40 -1.72
N VAL A 655 -16.75 -10.15 -1.52
CA VAL A 655 -16.76 -11.49 -0.95
C VAL A 655 -16.29 -11.43 0.50
N ALA A 656 -17.14 -11.92 1.41
CA ALA A 656 -16.80 -12.17 2.80
C ALA A 656 -16.40 -13.63 2.92
N TRP A 657 -15.15 -13.91 3.30
CA TRP A 657 -14.66 -15.28 3.43
C TRP A 657 -15.35 -15.99 4.58
N SER A 658 -15.76 -17.23 4.32
CA SER A 658 -16.53 -18.06 5.25
C SER A 658 -15.62 -18.98 6.09
N GLY A 659 -16.19 -19.62 7.11
CA GLY A 659 -15.56 -20.66 7.91
C GLY A 659 -14.29 -20.20 8.64
N ASP A 660 -13.15 -20.85 8.37
CA ASP A 660 -11.84 -20.48 8.91
C ASP A 660 -11.31 -19.14 8.37
N THR A 661 -11.99 -18.56 7.38
CA THR A 661 -11.64 -17.28 6.75
C THR A 661 -10.20 -17.22 6.21
N ASP A 662 -9.62 -18.37 5.86
CA ASP A 662 -8.23 -18.50 5.43
C ASP A 662 -8.11 -18.96 3.96
N PRO A 663 -8.64 -18.19 2.99
CA PRO A 663 -8.49 -18.53 1.58
C PRO A 663 -7.02 -18.62 1.19
N GLY A 664 -6.69 -19.62 0.39
CA GLY A 664 -5.38 -19.73 -0.23
C GLY A 664 -5.23 -18.80 -1.45
N ILE A 665 -4.09 -18.92 -2.12
CA ILE A 665 -3.76 -18.08 -3.28
C ILE A 665 -4.77 -18.25 -4.42
N VAL A 666 -5.27 -19.47 -4.62
CA VAL A 666 -6.16 -19.78 -5.77
C VAL A 666 -7.51 -19.09 -5.62
N SER A 667 -8.11 -19.14 -4.42
CA SER A 667 -9.39 -18.46 -4.13
C SER A 667 -9.25 -16.94 -4.10
N LEU A 668 -8.14 -16.42 -3.54
CA LEU A 668 -7.85 -14.99 -3.60
C LEU A 668 -7.72 -14.53 -5.05
N LYS A 669 -6.95 -15.25 -5.88
CA LYS A 669 -6.82 -14.95 -7.30
C LYS A 669 -8.18 -14.94 -8.00
N ALA A 670 -9.03 -15.93 -7.76
CA ALA A 670 -10.36 -15.99 -8.37
C ALA A 670 -11.24 -14.79 -7.99
N ALA A 671 -11.15 -14.29 -6.76
CA ALA A 671 -11.84 -13.08 -6.34
C ALA A 671 -11.29 -11.83 -7.03
N TYR A 672 -9.95 -11.70 -7.13
CA TYR A 672 -9.31 -10.58 -7.81
C TYR A 672 -9.59 -10.57 -9.32
N ASP A 673 -9.51 -11.71 -9.99
CA ASP A 673 -9.82 -11.84 -11.42
C ASP A 673 -11.29 -11.45 -11.72
N ALA A 674 -12.19 -11.67 -10.77
CA ALA A 674 -13.60 -11.27 -10.87
C ALA A 674 -13.84 -9.81 -10.47
N GLY A 675 -12.82 -9.04 -10.11
CA GLY A 675 -12.95 -7.67 -9.62
C GLY A 675 -13.67 -7.54 -8.26
N LEU A 676 -13.74 -8.62 -7.49
CA LEU A 676 -14.35 -8.64 -6.17
C LEU A 676 -13.37 -8.15 -5.10
N LEU A 677 -13.85 -7.26 -4.26
CA LEU A 677 -13.20 -6.90 -3.01
C LEU A 677 -13.39 -8.04 -1.99
N ASN A 678 -12.42 -8.24 -1.10
CA ASN A 678 -12.50 -9.34 -0.14
C ASN A 678 -12.35 -8.83 1.30
N ILE A 679 -13.02 -9.51 2.24
CA ILE A 679 -12.96 -9.22 3.67
C ILE A 679 -13.12 -10.51 4.48
N ASN A 680 -12.84 -10.44 5.74
CA ASN A 680 -12.85 -11.42 6.81
C ASN A 680 -11.48 -12.01 7.09
N GLY A 681 -11.34 -12.44 8.34
CA GLY A 681 -10.13 -12.89 8.95
C GLY A 681 -9.54 -11.89 9.92
N GLY A 682 -8.58 -12.32 10.76
CA GLY A 682 -7.77 -11.48 11.62
C GLY A 682 -8.52 -10.57 12.58
N GLY A 683 -9.72 -10.90 12.96
CA GLY A 683 -10.58 -10.08 13.81
C GLY A 683 -9.96 -9.78 15.18
N SER A 684 -10.17 -8.54 15.66
CA SER A 684 -9.66 -8.14 16.96
C SER A 684 -10.60 -8.58 18.09
N THR A 685 -10.03 -9.19 19.14
CA THR A 685 -10.77 -9.74 20.29
C THR A 685 -10.37 -9.15 21.63
N VAL A 686 -9.43 -8.20 21.67
CA VAL A 686 -8.91 -7.58 22.90
C VAL A 686 -10.02 -7.04 23.78
N THR A 687 -10.03 -7.45 25.05
CA THR A 687 -11.03 -7.03 26.05
C THR A 687 -10.35 -6.58 27.33
N LYS A 688 -11.12 -6.06 28.28
CA LYS A 688 -10.58 -5.71 29.61
C LYS A 688 -10.09 -6.94 30.40
N ALA A 689 -10.65 -8.10 30.14
CA ALA A 689 -10.20 -9.35 30.77
C ALA A 689 -8.87 -9.83 30.15
N GLU A 690 -8.65 -9.53 28.87
CA GLU A 690 -7.45 -9.89 28.13
C GLU A 690 -6.95 -8.67 27.33
N PRO A 691 -6.25 -7.74 27.98
CA PRO A 691 -5.90 -6.46 27.39
C PRO A 691 -4.58 -6.49 26.60
N SER A 692 -4.29 -7.58 25.86
CA SER A 692 -3.08 -7.69 25.07
C SER A 692 -3.23 -7.14 23.65
N LEU A 693 -2.22 -6.43 23.18
CA LEU A 693 -2.08 -5.99 21.78
C LEU A 693 -2.01 -7.17 20.81
N MET A 694 -1.59 -8.34 21.28
CA MET A 694 -1.54 -9.58 20.50
C MET A 694 -2.92 -10.03 20.02
N LEU A 695 -3.99 -9.57 20.67
CA LEU A 695 -5.38 -9.84 20.31
C LEU A 695 -5.97 -8.78 19.37
N VAL A 696 -5.15 -7.92 18.82
CA VAL A 696 -5.54 -6.93 17.80
C VAL A 696 -5.08 -7.41 16.43
N GLY A 697 -6.00 -7.59 15.50
CA GLY A 697 -5.69 -8.02 14.14
C GLY A 697 -4.99 -6.95 13.30
N SER A 698 -4.21 -7.35 12.29
CA SER A 698 -3.61 -6.45 11.30
C SER A 698 -4.65 -5.91 10.30
N ASN A 699 -4.21 -5.10 9.32
CA ASN A 699 -5.11 -4.64 8.25
C ASN A 699 -5.40 -5.75 7.22
N GLY A 700 -4.56 -6.74 7.14
CA GLY A 700 -4.64 -7.85 6.22
C GLY A 700 -3.31 -8.58 6.07
N LEU A 701 -3.25 -9.50 5.12
CA LEU A 701 -2.09 -10.34 4.87
C LEU A 701 -1.84 -10.53 3.37
N TRP A 702 -0.60 -10.39 2.93
CA TRP A 702 -0.16 -10.71 1.58
C TRP A 702 0.05 -12.21 1.41
N LYS A 703 -0.58 -12.79 0.38
CA LYS A 703 -0.47 -14.20 0.00
C LYS A 703 -0.27 -14.30 -1.52
N GLY A 704 0.91 -14.70 -1.97
CA GLY A 704 1.19 -14.92 -3.39
C GLY A 704 0.88 -13.74 -4.32
N GLY A 705 1.14 -12.51 -3.87
CA GLY A 705 0.86 -11.29 -4.64
C GLY A 705 -0.55 -10.71 -4.48
N TYR A 706 -1.42 -11.34 -3.69
CA TYR A 706 -2.78 -10.89 -3.39
C TYR A 706 -2.92 -10.50 -1.92
N PHE A 707 -3.65 -9.43 -1.63
CA PHE A 707 -3.87 -8.96 -0.26
C PHE A 707 -5.25 -9.40 0.25
N GLN A 708 -5.26 -10.24 1.26
CA GLN A 708 -6.48 -10.53 2.01
C GLN A 708 -6.73 -9.42 3.01
N VAL A 709 -7.84 -8.70 2.88
CA VAL A 709 -8.22 -7.64 3.82
C VAL A 709 -8.92 -8.27 5.03
N PHE A 710 -8.48 -7.89 6.22
CA PHE A 710 -9.05 -8.41 7.45
C PHE A 710 -10.20 -7.56 7.99
N ALA A 711 -11.17 -8.22 8.60
CA ALA A 711 -12.21 -7.53 9.37
C ALA A 711 -11.58 -6.82 10.57
N PRO A 712 -11.91 -5.55 10.83
CA PRO A 712 -11.30 -4.83 11.97
C PRO A 712 -11.58 -5.46 13.33
N MET A 713 -12.73 -6.09 13.48
CA MET A 713 -13.20 -6.69 14.73
C MET A 713 -13.65 -8.13 14.50
N ALA A 714 -13.57 -8.93 15.53
CA ALA A 714 -14.15 -10.25 15.57
C ALA A 714 -15.70 -10.19 15.64
N ASN A 715 -16.34 -11.25 15.22
CA ASN A 715 -17.80 -11.43 15.29
C ASN A 715 -18.22 -12.08 16.63
N GLU A 716 -19.50 -12.41 16.75
CA GLU A 716 -20.03 -13.01 17.96
C GLU A 716 -19.49 -14.41 18.29
N ASN A 717 -18.99 -15.15 17.30
CA ASN A 717 -18.44 -16.50 17.55
C ASN A 717 -17.26 -16.47 18.53
N ASP A 718 -16.36 -15.49 18.36
CA ASP A 718 -15.21 -15.32 19.25
C ASP A 718 -15.62 -14.96 20.69
N PHE A 719 -16.77 -14.31 20.85
CA PHE A 719 -17.28 -13.89 22.15
C PHE A 719 -18.30 -14.86 22.77
N THR A 720 -18.70 -15.90 22.05
CA THR A 720 -19.73 -16.86 22.46
C THR A 720 -19.26 -18.31 22.40
N ASN A 721 -17.94 -18.54 22.40
CA ASN A 721 -17.35 -19.87 22.30
C ASN A 721 -17.94 -20.67 21.13
N LEU A 722 -17.80 -20.12 19.92
CA LEU A 722 -18.34 -20.70 18.68
C LEU A 722 -19.85 -21.00 18.78
N TRP A 723 -20.62 -20.00 19.23
CA TRP A 723 -22.07 -20.06 19.38
C TRP A 723 -22.54 -21.14 20.38
N ARG A 724 -21.71 -21.46 21.37
CA ARG A 724 -22.08 -22.37 22.49
C ARG A 724 -22.56 -21.60 23.74
N GLY A 725 -22.22 -20.34 23.86
CA GLY A 725 -22.56 -19.43 24.93
C GLY A 725 -21.34 -18.80 25.62
N PRO A 726 -21.54 -17.76 26.39
CA PRO A 726 -22.82 -17.10 26.67
C PRO A 726 -23.31 -16.26 25.47
N PHE A 727 -24.57 -16.42 25.06
CA PHE A 727 -25.11 -15.77 23.84
C PHE A 727 -25.21 -14.24 23.91
N TYR A 728 -25.03 -13.62 25.06
CA TYR A 728 -24.88 -12.17 25.20
C TYR A 728 -23.44 -11.70 24.96
N GLY A 729 -22.50 -12.60 24.65
CA GLY A 729 -21.05 -12.36 24.62
C GLY A 729 -20.63 -11.24 23.67
N LEU A 730 -21.32 -11.04 22.53
CA LEU A 730 -20.98 -9.98 21.56
C LEU A 730 -20.86 -8.58 22.18
N ARG A 731 -21.58 -8.27 23.28
CA ARG A 731 -21.45 -6.97 23.94
C ARG A 731 -20.01 -6.64 24.38
N ARG A 732 -19.17 -7.68 24.57
CA ARG A 732 -17.75 -7.52 24.93
C ARG A 732 -16.93 -6.83 23.84
N VAL A 733 -17.39 -6.83 22.58
CA VAL A 733 -16.76 -6.10 21.47
C VAL A 733 -16.69 -4.58 21.76
N ILE A 734 -17.55 -4.06 22.65
CA ILE A 734 -17.48 -2.65 23.09
C ILE A 734 -16.17 -2.36 23.81
N ASP A 735 -15.62 -3.32 24.57
CA ASP A 735 -14.30 -3.17 25.18
C ASP A 735 -13.21 -3.16 24.09
N THR A 736 -13.33 -4.02 23.09
CA THR A 736 -12.43 -4.01 21.92
C THR A 736 -12.47 -2.66 21.21
N PHE A 737 -13.65 -2.06 21.00
CA PHE A 737 -13.77 -0.72 20.45
C PHE A 737 -13.04 0.34 21.28
N LYS A 738 -13.15 0.28 22.61
CA LYS A 738 -12.48 1.23 23.51
C LYS A 738 -10.98 1.06 23.47
N LEU A 739 -10.48 -0.16 23.64
CA LEU A 739 -9.04 -0.48 23.73
C LEU A 739 -8.31 -0.23 22.41
N THR A 740 -8.97 -0.48 21.28
CA THR A 740 -8.41 -0.17 19.95
C THR A 740 -8.61 1.29 19.51
N GLY A 741 -9.26 2.12 20.33
CA GLY A 741 -9.49 3.54 20.10
C GLY A 741 -8.61 4.48 20.92
N THR A 742 -8.14 4.04 22.07
CA THR A 742 -7.40 4.84 23.06
C THR A 742 -6.43 3.93 23.84
N PRO A 743 -5.17 4.34 24.09
CA PRO A 743 -4.55 5.66 23.79
C PRO A 743 -4.16 5.85 22.33
N ARG A 744 -4.09 4.76 21.56
CA ARG A 744 -3.81 4.76 20.10
C ARG A 744 -5.03 4.28 19.35
N ARG A 745 -5.39 4.98 18.25
CA ARG A 745 -6.44 4.50 17.36
C ARG A 745 -5.85 3.47 16.42
N LEU A 746 -5.95 2.19 16.80
CA LEU A 746 -5.38 1.08 16.05
C LEU A 746 -6.33 0.54 14.98
N LYS A 747 -7.64 0.58 15.23
CA LYS A 747 -8.66 -0.01 14.35
C LYS A 747 -9.86 0.91 14.17
N PRO A 748 -10.56 0.86 13.02
CA PRO A 748 -11.93 1.38 12.92
C PRO A 748 -12.86 0.60 13.84
N ILE A 749 -14.10 1.07 14.01
CA ILE A 749 -15.19 0.27 14.60
C ILE A 749 -15.75 -0.59 13.49
N ASN A 750 -16.01 -1.87 13.77
CA ASN A 750 -16.70 -2.75 12.85
C ASN A 750 -17.75 -3.55 13.63
N ILE A 751 -19.02 -3.38 13.28
CA ILE A 751 -20.09 -4.23 13.82
C ILE A 751 -20.21 -5.40 12.86
N TYR A 752 -19.68 -6.56 13.28
CA TYR A 752 -19.61 -7.76 12.49
C TYR A 752 -20.37 -8.88 13.21
N TYR A 753 -21.37 -9.47 12.55
CA TYR A 753 -22.24 -10.49 13.11
C TYR A 753 -22.92 -11.32 12.01
N HIS A 754 -23.64 -12.38 12.44
CA HIS A 754 -24.37 -13.29 11.58
C HIS A 754 -25.88 -13.18 11.80
N PHE A 755 -26.70 -13.72 10.89
CA PHE A 755 -28.15 -13.72 11.05
C PHE A 755 -28.63 -14.50 12.29
N TYR A 756 -27.89 -15.53 12.75
CA TYR A 756 -28.25 -16.23 13.98
C TYR A 756 -28.21 -15.35 15.25
N SER A 757 -27.66 -14.14 15.21
CA SER A 757 -27.82 -13.16 16.29
C SER A 757 -29.30 -12.81 16.56
N GLY A 758 -30.19 -13.03 15.59
CA GLY A 758 -31.65 -12.95 15.74
C GLY A 758 -32.32 -14.19 16.33
N GLU A 759 -31.56 -15.26 16.57
CA GLU A 759 -32.13 -16.54 17.06
C GLU A 759 -32.54 -16.47 18.52
N ARG A 760 -31.72 -15.82 19.38
CA ARG A 760 -31.94 -15.80 20.82
C ARG A 760 -32.15 -14.41 21.36
N GLU A 761 -32.97 -14.28 22.40
CA GLU A 761 -33.21 -12.96 23.00
C GLU A 761 -31.94 -12.34 23.57
N ALA A 762 -31.09 -13.14 24.20
CA ALA A 762 -29.80 -12.66 24.77
C ALA A 762 -28.85 -12.10 23.68
N SER A 763 -28.74 -12.76 22.56
CA SER A 763 -27.90 -12.30 21.44
C SER A 763 -28.47 -11.05 20.79
N LEU A 764 -29.79 -10.98 20.58
CA LEU A 764 -30.46 -9.81 20.02
C LEU A 764 -30.32 -8.59 20.95
N LYS A 765 -30.43 -8.79 22.26
CA LYS A 765 -30.17 -7.71 23.26
C LYS A 765 -28.73 -7.24 23.20
N ALA A 766 -27.78 -8.14 23.14
CA ALA A 766 -26.35 -7.80 23.01
C ALA A 766 -26.08 -6.98 21.73
N LEU A 767 -26.61 -7.42 20.59
CA LEU A 767 -26.47 -6.72 19.32
C LEU A 767 -27.09 -5.32 19.38
N ARG A 768 -28.29 -5.17 19.95
CA ARG A 768 -28.92 -3.85 20.17
C ARG A 768 -28.10 -2.95 21.09
N GLU A 769 -27.41 -3.49 22.09
CA GLU A 769 -26.52 -2.76 22.98
C GLU A 769 -25.31 -2.22 22.21
N VAL A 770 -24.68 -3.04 21.38
CA VAL A 770 -23.56 -2.65 20.51
C VAL A 770 -23.98 -1.49 19.59
N TYR A 771 -25.09 -1.62 18.87
CA TYR A 771 -25.60 -0.55 18.00
C TYR A 771 -25.92 0.75 18.77
N ARG A 772 -26.55 0.66 19.94
CA ARG A 772 -26.82 1.83 20.78
C ARG A 772 -25.55 2.51 21.26
N TRP A 773 -24.54 1.73 21.65
CA TRP A 773 -23.28 2.31 22.08
C TRP A 773 -22.59 3.05 20.92
N VAL A 774 -22.50 2.41 19.75
CA VAL A 774 -21.84 3.00 18.57
C VAL A 774 -22.60 4.24 18.07
N SER A 775 -23.93 4.24 18.10
CA SER A 775 -24.76 5.38 17.71
C SER A 775 -24.55 6.64 18.56
N ARG A 776 -24.01 6.48 19.78
CA ARG A 776 -23.65 7.60 20.67
C ARG A 776 -22.24 8.14 20.41
N GLN A 777 -21.46 7.45 19.59
CA GLN A 777 -20.10 7.87 19.28
C GLN A 777 -20.07 8.86 18.11
N ARG A 778 -19.05 9.71 18.08
CA ARG A 778 -18.80 10.57 16.91
C ARG A 778 -18.00 9.81 15.86
N VAL A 779 -18.68 9.06 15.03
CA VAL A 779 -18.10 8.19 14.02
C VAL A 779 -18.33 8.71 12.60
N HIS A 780 -17.65 8.12 11.65
CA HIS A 780 -17.83 8.28 10.22
C HIS A 780 -18.33 6.96 9.63
N PRO A 781 -19.65 6.81 9.38
CA PRO A 781 -20.21 5.61 8.77
C PRO A 781 -19.69 5.46 7.34
N LEU A 782 -19.12 4.31 7.03
CA LEU A 782 -18.51 4.00 5.75
C LEU A 782 -19.06 2.67 5.22
N ARG A 783 -19.24 2.56 3.92
CA ARG A 783 -19.54 1.27 3.29
C ARG A 783 -18.38 0.32 3.47
N THR A 784 -18.66 -0.96 3.62
CA THR A 784 -17.63 -2.01 3.77
C THR A 784 -16.70 -2.04 2.57
N SER A 785 -17.22 -1.91 1.34
CA SER A 785 -16.40 -1.81 0.13
C SER A 785 -15.43 -0.62 0.15
N ALA A 786 -15.83 0.52 0.69
CA ALA A 786 -14.96 1.69 0.79
C ALA A 786 -13.88 1.52 1.87
N TYR A 787 -14.18 0.80 2.96
CA TYR A 787 -13.18 0.40 3.94
C TYR A 787 -12.15 -0.56 3.32
N ILE A 788 -12.63 -1.60 2.61
CA ILE A 788 -11.75 -2.56 1.94
C ILE A 788 -10.81 -1.84 0.98
N ARG A 789 -11.35 -0.92 0.14
CA ARG A 789 -10.50 -0.11 -0.75
C ARG A 789 -9.51 0.73 0.02
N SER A 790 -9.90 1.35 1.14
CA SER A 790 -8.93 2.12 1.94
C SER A 790 -7.82 1.26 2.52
N ALA A 791 -8.09 -0.01 2.85
CA ALA A 791 -7.06 -0.95 3.29
C ALA A 791 -6.13 -1.37 2.14
N LEU A 792 -6.68 -1.61 0.93
CA LEU A 792 -5.89 -1.87 -0.27
C LEU A 792 -5.06 -0.65 -0.67
N ASP A 793 -5.67 0.54 -0.68
CA ASP A 793 -4.97 1.79 -1.01
C ASP A 793 -3.87 2.12 0.02
N PHE A 794 -4.04 1.75 1.29
CA PHE A 794 -2.97 1.84 2.29
C PHE A 794 -1.72 1.06 1.87
N GLU A 795 -1.89 -0.10 1.24
CA GLU A 795 -0.78 -0.95 0.79
C GLU A 795 -0.03 -0.34 -0.41
N HIS A 796 -0.75 0.40 -1.28
CA HIS A 796 -0.23 0.93 -2.55
C HIS A 796 0.06 2.43 -2.55
N LEU A 797 -0.46 3.17 -1.55
CA LEU A 797 -0.27 4.61 -1.43
C LEU A 797 1.21 4.97 -1.36
N VAL A 798 1.59 6.00 -2.13
CA VAL A 798 2.96 6.51 -2.16
C VAL A 798 3.02 7.91 -1.57
N ILE A 799 4.00 8.14 -0.72
CA ILE A 799 4.35 9.45 -0.17
C ILE A 799 5.77 9.78 -0.63
N ALA A 800 5.93 10.94 -1.23
CA ALA A 800 7.22 11.44 -1.64
C ALA A 800 7.46 12.86 -1.11
N ARG A 801 8.71 13.18 -0.83
CA ARG A 801 9.11 14.54 -0.50
C ARG A 801 9.57 15.24 -1.78
N GLU A 802 9.01 16.42 -2.04
CA GLU A 802 9.40 17.29 -3.13
C GLU A 802 9.69 18.71 -2.56
N ARG A 803 10.96 19.04 -2.41
CA ARG A 803 11.41 20.33 -1.80
C ARG A 803 10.82 20.54 -0.39
N ASP A 804 9.91 21.51 -0.25
CA ASP A 804 9.27 21.93 1.00
C ASP A 804 7.87 21.35 1.19
N HIS A 805 7.40 20.51 0.28
CA HIS A 805 6.09 19.86 0.37
C HIS A 805 6.15 18.35 0.20
N TRP A 806 5.07 17.70 0.57
CA TRP A 806 4.85 16.27 0.43
C TRP A 806 3.85 16.01 -0.68
N VAL A 807 4.17 15.08 -1.55
CA VAL A 807 3.30 14.58 -2.61
C VAL A 807 2.75 13.24 -2.19
N VAL A 808 1.44 13.06 -2.32
CA VAL A 808 0.75 11.79 -2.01
C VAL A 808 -0.01 11.37 -3.26
N ARG A 809 0.27 10.16 -3.72
CA ARG A 809 -0.40 9.55 -4.90
C ARG A 809 -0.91 8.16 -4.56
N GLN A 810 -1.78 7.59 -5.39
CA GLN A 810 -2.39 6.26 -5.22
C GLN A 810 -3.12 6.09 -3.88
N TYR A 811 -3.64 7.18 -3.30
CA TYR A 811 -4.30 7.13 -2.01
C TYR A 811 -5.78 6.73 -2.07
N GLY A 812 -6.42 6.74 -3.24
CA GLY A 812 -7.79 6.27 -3.47
C GLY A 812 -8.76 6.60 -2.34
N GLU A 813 -9.20 5.59 -1.63
CA GLU A 813 -10.07 5.69 -0.45
C GLU A 813 -9.29 5.84 0.88
N ALA A 814 -7.96 5.79 0.90
CA ALA A 814 -7.15 6.08 2.09
C ALA A 814 -7.04 7.60 2.34
N LEU A 815 -8.18 8.25 2.58
CA LEU A 815 -8.35 9.70 2.61
C LEU A 815 -7.92 10.37 3.92
N THR A 816 -6.99 9.77 4.65
CA THR A 816 -6.46 10.39 5.87
C THR A 816 -4.97 10.12 6.02
N LEU A 817 -4.24 11.19 6.33
CA LEU A 817 -2.86 11.08 6.79
C LEU A 817 -2.80 11.43 8.27
N ARG A 818 -1.89 10.80 9.00
CA ARG A 818 -1.50 11.18 10.35
C ARG A 818 -0.12 11.81 10.29
N SER A 819 0.06 12.98 10.89
CA SER A 819 1.33 13.68 10.86
C SER A 819 1.75 14.17 12.23
N PRO A 820 3.05 14.10 12.58
CA PRO A 820 3.58 14.72 13.78
C PRO A 820 3.39 16.25 13.77
N MET A 821 3.12 16.84 14.95
CA MET A 821 3.05 18.29 15.12
C MET A 821 4.39 18.98 14.83
N ALA A 822 5.50 18.25 15.02
CA ALA A 822 6.86 18.74 14.74
C ALA A 822 7.09 19.21 13.29
N LEU A 823 6.27 18.77 12.32
CA LEU A 823 6.33 19.26 10.95
C LEU A 823 5.87 20.72 10.78
N GLY A 824 5.32 21.34 11.83
CA GLY A 824 4.73 22.69 11.74
C GLY A 824 3.22 22.66 11.46
N GLY A 825 2.63 23.83 11.22
CA GLY A 825 1.21 23.97 10.86
C GLY A 825 0.93 23.55 9.43
N VAL A 826 -0.28 23.00 9.16
CA VAL A 826 -0.71 22.69 7.78
C VAL A 826 -1.10 23.99 7.08
N ASP A 827 -0.35 24.35 6.04
CA ASP A 827 -0.68 25.52 5.21
C ASP A 827 -1.68 25.13 4.12
N LEU A 828 -2.97 25.37 4.39
CA LEU A 828 -4.06 24.99 3.49
C LEU A 828 -4.09 25.83 2.20
N ARG A 829 -3.50 27.03 2.20
CA ARG A 829 -3.44 27.87 0.99
C ARG A 829 -2.36 27.39 0.03
N ALA A 830 -1.25 26.87 0.56
CA ALA A 830 -0.15 26.30 -0.21
C ALA A 830 -0.35 24.80 -0.51
N SER A 831 -1.31 24.15 0.14
CA SER A 831 -1.63 22.72 -0.07
C SER A 831 -2.72 22.55 -1.14
N ARG A 832 -2.72 21.39 -1.81
CA ARG A 832 -3.77 20.98 -2.78
C ARG A 832 -4.30 19.62 -2.38
N GLY A 833 -5.60 19.39 -2.55
CA GLY A 833 -6.24 18.13 -2.18
C GLY A 833 -6.35 17.90 -0.66
N ILE A 834 -6.26 18.97 0.15
CA ILE A 834 -6.35 18.93 1.61
C ILE A 834 -7.53 19.77 2.06
N ALA A 835 -8.48 19.15 2.78
CA ALA A 835 -9.70 19.80 3.24
C ALA A 835 -9.64 20.34 4.67
N GLY A 836 -8.64 19.94 5.43
CA GLY A 836 -8.48 20.34 6.82
C GLY A 836 -7.76 19.30 7.65
N TYR A 837 -7.80 19.49 8.95
CA TYR A 837 -7.13 18.62 9.91
C TYR A 837 -7.79 18.66 11.28
N ARG A 838 -7.47 17.66 12.11
CA ARG A 838 -7.90 17.57 13.50
C ARG A 838 -6.74 17.09 14.37
N PRO A 839 -6.50 17.70 15.56
CA PRO A 839 -5.56 17.15 16.54
C PRO A 839 -5.88 15.69 16.89
N ALA A 840 -4.84 14.89 17.04
CA ALA A 840 -4.87 13.50 17.49
C ALA A 840 -4.08 13.37 18.80
N ALA A 841 -4.05 12.18 19.39
CA ALA A 841 -3.19 11.88 20.54
C ALA A 841 -1.70 11.91 20.13
N ASN A 842 -0.80 11.85 21.12
CA ASN A 842 0.64 11.69 20.91
C ASN A 842 1.31 12.79 20.07
N CYS A 843 0.88 14.05 20.23
CA CYS A 843 1.40 15.19 19.47
C CYS A 843 1.30 14.98 17.95
N GLU A 844 0.26 14.35 17.48
CA GLU A 844 -0.06 14.11 16.08
C GLU A 844 -1.35 14.83 15.64
N ARG A 845 -1.65 14.81 14.37
CA ARG A 845 -2.92 15.28 13.78
C ARG A 845 -3.36 14.36 12.65
N TYR A 846 -4.67 14.26 12.45
CA TYR A 846 -5.28 13.67 11.26
C TYR A 846 -5.51 14.75 10.21
N ILE A 847 -4.99 14.55 9.00
CA ILE A 847 -5.13 15.45 7.85
C ILE A 847 -6.13 14.81 6.88
N HIS A 848 -7.11 15.59 6.43
CA HIS A 848 -8.19 15.11 5.57
C HIS A 848 -7.82 15.35 4.11
N LEU A 849 -7.63 14.27 3.36
CA LEU A 849 -7.46 14.29 1.91
C LEU A 849 -8.83 14.43 1.22
N VAL A 850 -8.80 15.01 0.04
CA VAL A 850 -9.93 15.05 -0.89
C VAL A 850 -9.68 14.01 -1.98
N PRO A 851 -10.70 13.27 -2.44
CA PRO A 851 -10.54 12.34 -3.54
C PRO A 851 -9.86 12.98 -4.75
N GLY A 852 -8.87 12.32 -5.31
CA GLY A 852 -8.09 12.82 -6.45
C GLY A 852 -6.87 11.96 -6.74
N ALA A 853 -6.20 12.23 -7.84
CA ALA A 853 -5.02 11.48 -8.26
C ALA A 853 -3.75 11.86 -7.46
N GLU A 854 -3.66 13.13 -7.02
CA GLU A 854 -2.52 13.66 -6.28
C GLU A 854 -2.98 14.65 -5.21
N ALA A 855 -2.38 14.58 -4.03
CA ALA A 855 -2.46 15.62 -3.02
C ALA A 855 -1.06 16.19 -2.74
N ARG A 856 -1.00 17.52 -2.52
CA ARG A 856 0.24 18.23 -2.12
C ARG A 856 0.03 18.86 -0.77
N LEU A 857 0.91 18.55 0.18
CA LEU A 857 0.81 18.96 1.57
C LEU A 857 2.03 19.79 1.95
N THR A 858 1.77 21.01 2.37
CA THR A 858 2.80 21.97 2.82
C THR A 858 2.65 22.23 4.31
N PHE A 859 3.77 22.18 5.03
CA PHE A 859 3.85 22.55 6.44
C PHE A 859 4.67 23.83 6.60
N ARG A 860 4.24 24.70 7.50
CA ARG A 860 4.95 25.94 7.84
C ARG A 860 4.85 26.24 9.32
N GLN A 861 5.83 26.94 9.87
CA GLN A 861 5.79 27.41 11.27
C GLN A 861 4.65 28.42 11.49
N GLN A 862 4.44 29.29 10.52
CA GLN A 862 3.30 30.21 10.50
C GLN A 862 2.44 29.93 9.27
N THR A 863 1.15 29.74 9.48
CA THR A 863 0.19 29.45 8.41
C THR A 863 -0.78 30.60 8.20
N SER A 864 -1.15 30.82 6.96
CA SER A 864 -2.20 31.79 6.65
C SER A 864 -3.58 31.25 7.05
N PRO A 865 -4.42 32.04 7.74
CA PRO A 865 -5.75 31.59 8.14
C PRO A 865 -6.61 31.21 6.92
N ALA A 866 -7.24 30.06 6.98
CA ALA A 866 -8.20 29.57 6.00
C ALA A 866 -9.33 28.80 6.72
N PRO A 867 -10.60 28.88 6.26
CA PRO A 867 -11.66 28.01 6.78
C PRO A 867 -11.37 26.57 6.41
N TYR A 868 -11.55 25.61 7.33
CA TYR A 868 -11.30 24.21 7.06
C TYR A 868 -12.20 23.27 7.86
N VAL A 869 -12.35 22.05 7.36
CA VAL A 869 -13.09 20.97 8.03
C VAL A 869 -12.26 20.40 9.18
N ILE A 870 -12.79 20.49 10.40
CA ILE A 870 -12.19 19.82 11.56
C ILE A 870 -12.64 18.37 11.61
N SER A 871 -13.96 18.16 11.46
CA SER A 871 -14.50 16.79 11.42
C SER A 871 -15.88 16.73 10.76
N SER A 872 -16.16 15.58 10.13
CA SER A 872 -17.47 15.29 9.55
C SER A 872 -17.78 13.79 9.62
N ASN A 873 -19.08 13.43 9.68
CA ASN A 873 -19.55 12.08 9.43
C ASN A 873 -19.80 11.78 7.94
N GLY A 874 -19.43 12.72 7.07
CA GLY A 874 -19.40 12.58 5.63
C GLY A 874 -18.00 12.86 5.07
N THR A 875 -17.69 12.29 3.93
CA THR A 875 -16.45 12.50 3.19
C THR A 875 -16.47 13.88 2.54
N VAL A 876 -15.37 14.61 2.61
CA VAL A 876 -15.17 15.84 1.84
C VAL A 876 -14.84 15.44 0.40
N GLU A 877 -15.77 15.61 -0.52
CA GLU A 877 -15.59 15.25 -1.94
C GLU A 877 -14.80 16.31 -2.71
N ARG A 878 -14.89 17.56 -2.28
CA ARG A 878 -14.21 18.70 -2.89
C ARG A 878 -13.83 19.73 -1.84
N TYR A 879 -12.64 20.26 -1.94
CA TYR A 879 -12.19 21.45 -1.21
C TYR A 879 -11.20 22.21 -2.09
N VAL A 880 -11.53 23.45 -2.43
CA VAL A 880 -10.72 24.30 -3.30
C VAL A 880 -10.63 25.70 -2.68
N TRP A 881 -9.40 26.14 -2.48
CA TRP A 881 -9.07 27.51 -2.14
C TRP A 881 -8.65 28.27 -3.41
N ARG A 882 -9.34 29.33 -3.78
CA ARG A 882 -8.97 30.17 -4.92
C ARG A 882 -9.46 31.61 -4.72
N ALA A 883 -8.61 32.59 -5.00
CA ALA A 883 -8.96 34.03 -5.02
C ALA A 883 -9.77 34.51 -3.78
N GLY A 884 -9.36 34.09 -2.56
CA GLY A 884 -10.05 34.49 -1.32
C GLY A 884 -11.36 33.75 -1.04
N GLU A 885 -11.68 32.71 -1.84
CA GLU A 885 -12.86 31.89 -1.63
C GLU A 885 -12.50 30.41 -1.39
N VAL A 886 -13.19 29.78 -0.42
CA VAL A 886 -13.16 28.33 -0.24
C VAL A 886 -14.48 27.74 -0.75
N ARG A 887 -14.42 26.77 -1.62
CA ARG A 887 -15.57 25.94 -2.00
C ARG A 887 -15.34 24.51 -1.58
N ALA A 888 -16.32 23.92 -0.91
CA ALA A 888 -16.27 22.54 -0.46
C ALA A 888 -17.62 21.86 -0.61
N SER A 889 -17.58 20.57 -0.96
CA SER A 889 -18.75 19.70 -0.97
C SER A 889 -18.49 18.46 -0.12
N LEU A 890 -19.53 18.02 0.60
CA LEU A 890 -19.47 16.86 1.48
C LEU A 890 -20.65 15.92 1.18
N ARG A 891 -20.36 14.63 1.28
CA ARG A 891 -21.35 13.57 1.18
C ARG A 891 -21.19 12.57 2.31
N GLY A 892 -22.28 12.22 2.99
CA GLY A 892 -22.38 11.18 4.00
C GLY A 892 -23.29 10.04 3.59
N ALA A 893 -23.25 8.99 4.36
CA ALA A 893 -24.18 7.87 4.27
C ALA A 893 -25.42 8.07 5.16
N VAL A 894 -25.32 8.95 6.14
CA VAL A 894 -26.37 9.35 7.09
C VAL A 894 -26.50 10.88 7.10
N PRO A 895 -27.51 11.47 7.73
CA PRO A 895 -27.65 12.92 7.86
C PRO A 895 -26.35 13.59 8.31
N LEU A 896 -25.94 14.64 7.58
CA LEU A 896 -24.62 15.24 7.77
C LEU A 896 -24.50 16.03 9.07
N GLU A 897 -23.36 15.86 9.71
CA GLU A 897 -22.86 16.71 10.78
C GLU A 897 -21.41 17.11 10.47
N VAL A 898 -21.16 18.40 10.35
CA VAL A 898 -19.85 18.94 9.96
C VAL A 898 -19.42 19.99 10.98
N ARG A 899 -18.13 19.95 11.40
CA ARG A 899 -17.48 20.98 12.20
C ARG A 899 -16.42 21.70 11.38
N TRP A 900 -16.52 23.02 11.37
CA TRP A 900 -15.60 23.89 10.67
C TRP A 900 -14.80 24.76 11.64
N LYS A 901 -13.51 24.95 11.35
CA LYS A 901 -12.78 26.11 11.87
C LYS A 901 -12.99 27.24 10.89
N ARG A 902 -13.59 28.33 11.38
CA ARG A 902 -13.78 29.54 10.59
C ARG A 902 -12.52 30.40 10.66
N ALA A 903 -12.15 31.03 9.57
CA ALA A 903 -11.15 32.10 9.58
C ALA A 903 -11.82 33.46 9.79
N LYS A 904 -11.15 34.35 10.48
CA LYS A 904 -11.61 35.73 10.71
C LYS A 904 -11.81 36.41 9.34
N GLY A 905 -12.91 37.11 9.16
CA GLY A 905 -13.22 37.79 7.90
C GLY A 905 -13.86 36.88 6.82
N CYS A 906 -14.09 35.59 7.11
CA CYS A 906 -14.71 34.65 6.15
C CYS A 906 -16.19 34.38 6.51
N SER A 907 -17.09 34.67 5.56
CA SER A 907 -18.54 34.44 5.73
C SER A 907 -18.99 33.22 4.91
N PRO A 908 -19.75 32.27 5.51
CA PRO A 908 -20.22 31.07 4.82
C PRO A 908 -21.52 31.30 4.08
N VAL A 909 -21.64 30.75 2.87
CA VAL A 909 -22.88 30.44 2.17
C VAL A 909 -23.01 28.93 2.13
N ILE A 910 -24.12 28.36 2.62
CA ILE A 910 -24.30 26.94 2.82
C ILE A 910 -25.57 26.45 2.14
N ARG A 911 -25.46 25.36 1.37
CA ARG A 911 -26.58 24.74 0.66
C ARG A 911 -26.57 23.21 0.88
N PRO A 912 -27.71 22.59 1.24
CA PRO A 912 -28.92 23.22 1.73
C PRO A 912 -28.70 23.96 3.07
N LYS A 913 -29.65 24.79 3.49
CA LYS A 913 -29.57 25.47 4.80
C LYS A 913 -29.52 24.42 5.92
N PRO A 914 -28.61 24.55 6.89
CA PRO A 914 -28.53 23.61 8.01
C PRO A 914 -29.75 23.76 8.94
N ILE A 915 -30.23 22.64 9.50
CA ILE A 915 -31.32 22.65 10.49
C ILE A 915 -30.84 23.14 11.86
N ARG A 916 -29.52 23.02 12.16
CA ARG A 916 -28.92 23.54 13.37
C ARG A 916 -27.50 24.03 13.09
N GLN A 917 -27.23 25.22 13.64
CA GLN A 917 -25.88 25.79 13.69
C GLN A 917 -25.55 26.10 15.14
N GLN A 918 -24.36 25.75 15.60
CA GLN A 918 -23.90 25.95 16.96
C GLN A 918 -22.40 26.28 16.98
N GLU A 919 -22.04 27.35 17.69
CA GLU A 919 -20.63 27.65 18.01
C GLU A 919 -20.19 26.82 19.23
N ILE A 920 -19.03 26.16 19.12
CA ILE A 920 -18.46 25.34 20.17
C ILE A 920 -16.95 25.59 20.21
N SER A 921 -16.46 26.30 21.24
CA SER A 921 -15.02 26.55 21.45
C SER A 921 -14.32 27.15 20.21
N GLY A 922 -14.93 28.12 19.55
CA GLY A 922 -14.39 28.78 18.34
C GLY A 922 -14.44 27.94 17.06
N GLU A 923 -15.26 26.91 17.04
CA GLU A 923 -15.60 26.08 15.90
C GLU A 923 -17.10 26.16 15.65
N THR A 924 -17.53 26.07 14.38
CA THR A 924 -18.95 26.04 14.03
C THR A 924 -19.37 24.64 13.62
N GLN A 925 -20.37 24.10 14.33
CA GLN A 925 -21.01 22.84 13.98
C GLN A 925 -22.28 23.10 13.20
N TYR A 926 -22.44 22.40 12.07
CA TYR A 926 -23.64 22.40 11.23
C TYR A 926 -24.24 21.01 11.19
N ARG A 927 -25.58 20.92 11.29
CA ARG A 927 -26.35 19.67 11.12
C ARG A 927 -27.37 19.84 10.00
N PHE A 928 -27.59 18.76 9.25
CA PHE A 928 -28.49 18.71 8.10
C PHE A 928 -29.42 17.50 8.23
N THR A 929 -30.58 17.58 7.56
CA THR A 929 -31.49 16.44 7.37
C THR A 929 -31.00 15.51 6.25
N GLY A 930 -30.33 16.06 5.26
CA GLY A 930 -29.81 15.35 4.11
C GLY A 930 -28.37 14.86 4.29
N THR A 931 -27.92 14.08 3.33
CA THR A 931 -26.59 13.46 3.27
C THR A 931 -25.57 14.24 2.45
N ARG A 932 -25.94 15.41 1.91
CA ARG A 932 -25.06 16.28 1.11
C ARG A 932 -25.13 17.70 1.59
N ALA A 933 -24.00 18.42 1.52
CA ALA A 933 -23.93 19.85 1.77
C ALA A 933 -22.79 20.49 0.98
N GLU A 934 -23.01 21.72 0.55
CA GLU A 934 -22.02 22.58 -0.10
C GLU A 934 -21.77 23.82 0.75
N PHE A 935 -20.52 24.19 0.84
CA PHE A 935 -20.02 25.33 1.60
C PHE A 935 -19.23 26.25 0.67
N THR A 936 -19.52 27.52 0.73
CA THR A 936 -18.73 28.58 0.10
C THR A 936 -18.38 29.61 1.15
N PHE A 937 -17.09 29.76 1.47
CA PHE A 937 -16.61 30.81 2.38
C PHE A 937 -15.94 31.91 1.54
N ARG A 938 -16.45 33.13 1.67
CA ARG A 938 -15.84 34.32 1.07
C ARG A 938 -15.04 35.02 2.16
N CYS A 939 -13.74 35.17 1.93
CA CYS A 939 -12.78 35.78 2.86
C CYS A 939 -12.35 37.14 2.34
N ARG A 940 -12.50 38.17 3.17
CA ARG A 940 -12.08 39.54 2.89
C ARG A 940 -10.62 39.76 3.29
#